data_ba620b61fd9b820123dbf7510f3ea469
#
_entry.id   ba620b61fd9b820123dbf7510f3ea469
#
_cell.length_a   1.000
_cell.length_b   1.000
_cell.length_c   1.000
_cell.angle_alpha   90.00
_cell.angle_beta   90.00
_cell.angle_gamma   90.00
#
_symmetry.space_group_name_H-M   'P 1'
#
loop_
_entity.id
_entity.type
_entity.pdbx_description
1 polymer ?
#
loop_
_entity_poly.entity_id
_entity_poly.type
_entity_poly.pdbx_seq_one_letter_code
_entity_poly.pdbx_strand_id
1 'polypeptide(L)'
;MIYQGNAITVTRRDTPSGNDIAMLTFDLKDESVNKLSSAVVAELSEAVKAIQAENSLKGLLIASGKDVFIVGADITEFHSLFDKGEAYLEEMNLKVHDIFNAIEDLPFPTVTAINGLALGGGCEVLLTTDFRVMGEKAKIGLPETKLGILPGWGGCVRLPRIIGADNAIEWIAGGTENRADVALKVGAVDAVVTDEQLEEAALDILDRANAGELDYQARRAEKTSPLKLNPIEQMMAFETAKGYVAGKAGPHYPAPVEAIKVIQKGAGEERGRAQAIEAKAFAKMALSSVAFNLVGLFLNDQVVKKKASKYQKQAQPVEQTAVLGAGIMGGGIAYQSASKGTPIVMKDIKDDAIELGLKEARKLFAKQVERKKLTTEQMAEKLTNIRPTLSYGDFGNVDLVVEAVVENPKVKDAVLTEVEGMVSENTILTSNTSTISINRLAQNLKRPENFCGMHFFNPVHRMPLVEVIRGEKTSDAAVAATVAYARAMGKTPIVVNDCPGFLVNRVLFPYFGGFSFLVEQGADFQHVDKVMEKFGWPMGPAYLLDVVGLDTAVHANEVMAEGFPDRMARDGKTAIQVMYDNDRLGQKNDKGFYAYEEDKKGKPKKVTDEAAYALVKEVVKEHKAFSDEDIIARMMVPLCLETVRCLEDGIVATPAEADMALIYGIGFPPFRGGALRYIDAMGIAEFVKLAEGLAAELGPLYAPTDKLRQMAQNNEQFYSRDNSATQA
;
A
#
# COMPACT_ATOMS: atom_id res chain seq x y z
N MET A 1 -40.09 -17.59 0.09
CA MET A 1 -39.31 -16.53 0.73
C MET A 1 -39.32 -16.80 2.22
N ILE A 2 -38.14 -16.98 2.84
CA ILE A 2 -37.97 -17.19 4.29
C ILE A 2 -37.63 -15.87 4.97
N TYR A 3 -36.71 -15.11 4.35
CA TYR A 3 -36.28 -13.79 4.84
C TYR A 3 -35.99 -12.84 3.68
N GLN A 4 -36.28 -11.56 3.86
CA GLN A 4 -35.92 -10.51 2.89
C GLN A 4 -35.50 -9.24 3.61
N GLY A 5 -34.21 -8.91 3.48
CA GLY A 5 -33.59 -7.69 3.99
C GLY A 5 -33.09 -6.79 2.88
N ASN A 6 -32.25 -5.84 3.26
CA ASN A 6 -31.60 -4.92 2.33
C ASN A 6 -30.32 -5.52 1.70
N ALA A 7 -29.62 -6.35 2.46
CA ALA A 7 -28.37 -6.99 2.06
C ALA A 7 -28.49 -8.51 1.90
N ILE A 8 -29.48 -9.13 2.52
CA ILE A 8 -29.60 -10.57 2.58
C ILE A 8 -31.02 -11.00 2.20
N THR A 9 -31.11 -12.00 1.34
CA THR A 9 -32.36 -12.71 1.07
C THR A 9 -32.19 -14.18 1.36
N VAL A 10 -33.25 -14.84 1.89
CA VAL A 10 -33.30 -16.29 2.08
C VAL A 10 -34.54 -16.82 1.36
N THR A 11 -34.31 -17.68 0.38
CA THR A 11 -35.36 -18.33 -0.40
C THR A 11 -35.32 -19.85 -0.19
N ARG A 12 -36.47 -20.52 -0.42
CA ARG A 12 -36.48 -21.98 -0.56
C ARG A 12 -36.05 -22.38 -1.96
N ARG A 13 -35.33 -23.47 -2.06
CA ARG A 13 -34.91 -24.08 -3.30
C ARG A 13 -34.85 -25.60 -3.15
N ASP A 14 -35.28 -26.31 -4.18
CA ASP A 14 -35.11 -27.75 -4.25
C ASP A 14 -33.75 -28.08 -4.86
N THR A 15 -33.05 -29.06 -4.29
CA THR A 15 -31.88 -29.67 -4.95
C THR A 15 -32.30 -30.63 -6.07
N PRO A 16 -31.39 -31.07 -6.94
CA PRO A 16 -31.70 -32.06 -7.99
C PRO A 16 -32.37 -33.34 -7.47
N SER A 17 -32.05 -33.76 -6.25
CA SER A 17 -32.66 -34.91 -5.57
C SER A 17 -33.98 -34.58 -4.85
N GLY A 18 -34.47 -33.35 -4.93
CA GLY A 18 -35.73 -32.90 -4.33
C GLY A 18 -35.64 -32.60 -2.84
N ASN A 19 -34.47 -32.32 -2.30
CA ASN A 19 -34.32 -31.82 -0.94
C ASN A 19 -34.65 -30.33 -0.88
N ASP A 20 -35.56 -29.94 0.03
CA ASP A 20 -35.93 -28.54 0.30
C ASP A 20 -34.80 -27.87 1.14
N ILE A 21 -34.13 -26.89 0.59
CA ILE A 21 -33.02 -26.16 1.24
C ILE A 21 -33.29 -24.67 1.35
N ALA A 22 -32.61 -24.00 2.27
CA ALA A 22 -32.49 -22.55 2.31
C ALA A 22 -31.33 -22.10 1.42
N MET A 23 -31.58 -21.13 0.57
CA MET A 23 -30.55 -20.40 -0.17
C MET A 23 -30.45 -18.99 0.40
N LEU A 24 -29.35 -18.71 1.13
CA LEU A 24 -29.01 -17.40 1.68
C LEU A 24 -28.11 -16.68 0.70
N THR A 25 -28.57 -15.57 0.15
CA THR A 25 -27.85 -14.78 -0.84
C THR A 25 -27.51 -13.41 -0.28
N PHE A 26 -26.21 -13.07 -0.27
CA PHE A 26 -25.74 -11.71 -0.02
C PHE A 26 -25.84 -10.88 -1.29
N ASP A 27 -26.59 -9.80 -1.25
CA ASP A 27 -26.76 -8.85 -2.37
C ASP A 27 -27.05 -7.44 -1.83
N LEU A 28 -26.03 -6.81 -1.27
CA LEU A 28 -26.16 -5.48 -0.65
C LEU A 28 -26.58 -4.44 -1.71
N LYS A 29 -27.78 -3.86 -1.51
CA LYS A 29 -28.34 -2.88 -2.45
C LYS A 29 -27.49 -1.60 -2.47
N ASP A 30 -27.46 -0.97 -3.64
CA ASP A 30 -26.77 0.31 -3.89
C ASP A 30 -25.23 0.27 -3.72
N GLU A 31 -24.66 -0.93 -3.55
CA GLU A 31 -23.22 -1.16 -3.46
C GLU A 31 -22.74 -2.13 -4.55
N SER A 32 -21.54 -1.90 -5.07
CA SER A 32 -20.93 -2.77 -6.08
C SER A 32 -20.42 -4.10 -5.53
N VAL A 33 -20.21 -4.18 -4.22
CA VAL A 33 -19.67 -5.35 -3.52
C VAL A 33 -20.44 -5.62 -2.23
N ASN A 34 -20.41 -6.87 -1.77
CA ASN A 34 -20.90 -7.22 -0.44
C ASN A 34 -19.81 -6.92 0.61
N LYS A 35 -20.19 -6.22 1.67
CA LYS A 35 -19.37 -5.97 2.85
C LYS A 35 -20.21 -6.16 4.11
N LEU A 36 -19.56 -6.54 5.21
CA LEU A 36 -20.23 -6.80 6.49
C LEU A 36 -20.14 -5.54 7.37
N SER A 37 -21.08 -4.62 7.19
CA SER A 37 -21.31 -3.51 8.12
C SER A 37 -22.08 -4.01 9.36
N SER A 38 -22.15 -3.20 10.40
CA SER A 38 -22.94 -3.49 11.59
C SER A 38 -24.42 -3.80 11.25
N ALA A 39 -24.97 -3.11 10.24
CA ALA A 39 -26.34 -3.36 9.76
C ALA A 39 -26.48 -4.72 9.05
N VAL A 40 -25.52 -5.08 8.20
CA VAL A 40 -25.53 -6.38 7.49
C VAL A 40 -25.35 -7.54 8.46
N VAL A 41 -24.53 -7.38 9.51
CA VAL A 41 -24.37 -8.39 10.58
C VAL A 41 -25.69 -8.56 11.36
N ALA A 42 -26.42 -7.48 11.63
CA ALA A 42 -27.74 -7.56 12.25
C ALA A 42 -28.75 -8.29 11.35
N GLU A 43 -28.79 -7.99 10.03
CA GLU A 43 -29.62 -8.72 9.07
C GLU A 43 -29.26 -10.21 9.02
N LEU A 44 -27.96 -10.55 9.06
CA LEU A 44 -27.52 -11.95 9.09
C LEU A 44 -28.07 -12.69 10.32
N SER A 45 -28.07 -12.05 11.48
CA SER A 45 -28.66 -12.59 12.71
C SER A 45 -30.14 -12.93 12.52
N GLU A 46 -30.92 -12.00 11.95
CA GLU A 46 -32.35 -12.21 11.70
C GLU A 46 -32.59 -13.28 10.63
N ALA A 47 -31.81 -13.32 9.58
CA ALA A 47 -31.86 -14.34 8.53
C ALA A 47 -31.60 -15.74 9.08
N VAL A 48 -30.57 -15.89 9.93
CA VAL A 48 -30.23 -17.17 10.58
C VAL A 48 -31.36 -17.64 11.52
N LYS A 49 -31.93 -16.73 12.32
CA LYS A 49 -33.11 -17.06 13.16
C LYS A 49 -34.29 -17.52 12.32
N ALA A 50 -34.55 -16.89 11.18
CA ALA A 50 -35.61 -17.28 10.27
C ALA A 50 -35.39 -18.68 9.69
N ILE A 51 -34.13 -19.01 9.33
CA ILE A 51 -33.74 -20.35 8.85
C ILE A 51 -33.95 -21.40 9.97
N GLN A 52 -33.52 -21.09 11.21
CA GLN A 52 -33.70 -21.99 12.37
C GLN A 52 -35.17 -22.28 12.72
N ALA A 53 -36.07 -21.36 12.39
CA ALA A 53 -37.52 -21.55 12.59
C ALA A 53 -38.16 -22.50 11.58
N GLU A 54 -37.48 -22.84 10.51
CA GLU A 54 -37.99 -23.70 9.42
C GLU A 54 -37.62 -25.17 9.66
N ASN A 55 -38.59 -25.97 10.10
CA ASN A 55 -38.37 -27.37 10.50
C ASN A 55 -38.21 -28.35 9.34
N SER A 56 -38.56 -27.97 8.08
CA SER A 56 -38.56 -28.86 6.93
C SER A 56 -37.25 -28.83 6.15
N LEU A 57 -36.38 -27.88 6.37
CA LEU A 57 -35.16 -27.69 5.64
C LEU A 57 -34.18 -28.86 5.77
N LYS A 58 -33.54 -29.24 4.68
CA LYS A 58 -32.52 -30.29 4.57
C LYS A 58 -31.12 -29.77 4.24
N GLY A 59 -30.94 -28.45 4.14
CA GLY A 59 -29.65 -27.87 3.84
C GLY A 59 -29.65 -26.35 3.79
N LEU A 60 -28.45 -25.79 3.83
CA LEU A 60 -28.19 -24.36 3.60
C LEU A 60 -27.14 -24.19 2.52
N LEU A 61 -27.48 -23.40 1.51
CA LEU A 61 -26.52 -22.86 0.52
C LEU A 61 -26.32 -21.37 0.80
N ILE A 62 -25.06 -20.95 1.01
CA ILE A 62 -24.68 -19.52 1.09
C ILE A 62 -24.06 -19.11 -0.22
N ALA A 63 -24.57 -18.03 -0.84
CA ALA A 63 -24.14 -17.51 -2.13
C ALA A 63 -24.09 -15.98 -2.15
N SER A 64 -23.58 -15.43 -3.24
CA SER A 64 -23.55 -13.98 -3.49
C SER A 64 -24.28 -13.65 -4.81
N GLY A 65 -25.04 -12.56 -4.81
CA GLY A 65 -25.63 -11.96 -5.99
C GLY A 65 -24.73 -10.94 -6.72
N LYS A 66 -23.48 -10.77 -6.29
CA LYS A 66 -22.50 -9.86 -6.88
C LYS A 66 -21.39 -10.64 -7.59
N ASP A 67 -20.54 -9.97 -8.38
CA ASP A 67 -19.36 -10.55 -9.03
C ASP A 67 -18.29 -11.01 -8.04
N VAL A 68 -18.37 -10.57 -6.79
CA VAL A 68 -17.51 -10.99 -5.67
C VAL A 68 -18.36 -11.63 -4.58
N PHE A 69 -17.73 -12.48 -3.73
CA PHE A 69 -18.46 -13.07 -2.62
C PHE A 69 -18.73 -12.03 -1.51
N ILE A 70 -17.77 -11.80 -0.61
CA ILE A 70 -17.84 -10.76 0.43
C ILE A 70 -16.42 -10.25 0.66
N VAL A 71 -16.20 -8.94 0.51
CA VAL A 71 -14.84 -8.35 0.59
C VAL A 71 -14.35 -8.09 2.02
N GLY A 72 -15.13 -8.45 3.04
CA GLY A 72 -14.79 -8.33 4.46
C GLY A 72 -15.73 -7.42 5.24
N ALA A 73 -15.33 -7.06 6.44
CA ALA A 73 -16.02 -6.07 7.25
C ALA A 73 -15.97 -4.67 6.62
N ASP A 74 -16.95 -3.82 6.94
CA ASP A 74 -16.92 -2.41 6.51
C ASP A 74 -15.88 -1.61 7.30
N ILE A 75 -14.70 -1.45 6.71
CA ILE A 75 -13.55 -0.78 7.35
C ILE A 75 -13.86 0.69 7.65
N THR A 76 -14.84 1.30 6.98
CA THR A 76 -15.24 2.69 7.25
C THR A 76 -15.82 2.89 8.66
N GLU A 77 -16.34 1.83 9.27
CA GLU A 77 -16.87 1.84 10.64
C GLU A 77 -15.77 1.68 11.71
N PHE A 78 -14.56 1.23 11.35
CA PHE A 78 -13.56 0.76 12.32
C PHE A 78 -13.10 1.82 13.31
N HIS A 79 -12.79 3.04 12.87
CA HIS A 79 -12.36 4.09 13.81
C HIS A 79 -13.44 4.41 14.84
N SER A 80 -14.70 4.52 14.43
CA SER A 80 -15.82 4.75 15.34
C SER A 80 -16.10 3.58 16.29
N LEU A 81 -15.83 2.35 15.84
CA LEU A 81 -15.93 1.17 16.68
C LEU A 81 -14.77 1.10 17.68
N PHE A 82 -13.55 1.40 17.27
CA PHE A 82 -12.38 1.40 18.16
C PHE A 82 -12.50 2.43 19.28
N ASP A 83 -13.12 3.58 19.02
CA ASP A 83 -13.38 4.60 20.04
C ASP A 83 -14.30 4.14 21.17
N LYS A 84 -15.06 3.06 20.97
CA LYS A 84 -15.94 2.49 22.01
C LYS A 84 -15.21 1.66 23.08
N GLY A 85 -13.92 1.35 22.85
CA GLY A 85 -13.04 0.71 23.82
C GLY A 85 -13.08 -0.81 23.84
N GLU A 86 -12.17 -1.40 24.64
CA GLU A 86 -11.84 -2.83 24.65
C GLU A 86 -13.05 -3.71 24.96
N ALA A 87 -13.78 -3.39 26.04
CA ALA A 87 -14.94 -4.19 26.48
C ALA A 87 -16.05 -4.26 25.42
N TYR A 88 -16.31 -3.13 24.74
CA TYR A 88 -17.29 -3.10 23.65
C TYR A 88 -16.87 -3.96 22.46
N LEU A 89 -15.60 -3.86 22.06
CA LEU A 89 -15.06 -4.63 20.93
C LEU A 89 -15.06 -6.13 21.22
N GLU A 90 -14.71 -6.54 22.44
CA GLU A 90 -14.75 -7.93 22.85
C GLU A 90 -16.19 -8.47 22.82
N GLU A 91 -17.15 -7.75 23.42
CA GLU A 91 -18.58 -8.13 23.41
C GLU A 91 -19.16 -8.18 22.00
N MET A 92 -18.82 -7.20 21.14
CA MET A 92 -19.27 -7.15 19.75
C MET A 92 -18.78 -8.39 18.98
N ASN A 93 -17.51 -8.75 19.11
CA ASN A 93 -16.96 -9.94 18.43
C ASN A 93 -17.62 -11.23 18.93
N LEU A 94 -17.85 -11.35 20.23
CA LEU A 94 -18.56 -12.52 20.79
C LEU A 94 -19.99 -12.65 20.23
N LYS A 95 -20.72 -11.55 20.06
CA LYS A 95 -22.04 -11.56 19.39
C LYS A 95 -21.98 -12.04 17.94
N VAL A 96 -20.91 -11.64 17.20
CA VAL A 96 -20.73 -12.14 15.82
C VAL A 96 -20.37 -13.62 15.84
N HIS A 97 -19.56 -14.08 16.80
CA HIS A 97 -19.30 -15.51 16.98
C HIS A 97 -20.60 -16.30 17.22
N ASP A 98 -21.52 -15.78 18.04
CA ASP A 98 -22.80 -16.45 18.29
C ASP A 98 -23.61 -16.61 17.00
N ILE A 99 -23.64 -15.59 16.14
CA ILE A 99 -24.32 -15.65 14.83
C ILE A 99 -23.66 -16.71 13.93
N PHE A 100 -22.33 -16.71 13.85
CA PHE A 100 -21.56 -17.65 13.03
C PHE A 100 -21.66 -19.09 13.58
N ASN A 101 -21.67 -19.25 14.89
CA ASN A 101 -21.92 -20.54 15.54
C ASN A 101 -23.34 -21.06 15.23
N ALA A 102 -24.34 -20.16 15.19
CA ALA A 102 -25.71 -20.55 14.86
C ALA A 102 -25.84 -21.07 13.41
N ILE A 103 -25.02 -20.58 12.47
CA ILE A 103 -24.91 -21.15 11.11
C ILE A 103 -24.25 -22.54 11.17
N GLU A 104 -23.12 -22.65 11.88
CA GLU A 104 -22.35 -23.89 12.01
C GLU A 104 -23.11 -25.01 12.70
N ASP A 105 -23.98 -24.69 13.65
CA ASP A 105 -24.75 -25.63 14.47
C ASP A 105 -26.15 -25.97 13.90
N LEU A 106 -26.46 -25.55 12.64
CA LEU A 106 -27.73 -25.92 11.99
C LEU A 106 -27.85 -27.45 11.87
N PRO A 107 -29.07 -28.02 12.04
CA PRO A 107 -29.26 -29.48 12.14
C PRO A 107 -29.13 -30.24 10.84
N PHE A 108 -28.73 -29.58 9.75
CA PHE A 108 -28.57 -30.10 8.41
C PHE A 108 -27.25 -29.65 7.77
N PRO A 109 -26.79 -30.27 6.66
CA PRO A 109 -25.54 -29.87 6.01
C PRO A 109 -25.59 -28.46 5.42
N THR A 110 -24.45 -27.82 5.42
CA THR A 110 -24.28 -26.43 4.93
C THR A 110 -23.15 -26.35 3.90
N VAL A 111 -23.33 -25.55 2.85
CA VAL A 111 -22.32 -25.32 1.82
C VAL A 111 -22.24 -23.83 1.47
N THR A 112 -21.04 -23.35 1.12
CA THR A 112 -20.82 -22.03 0.55
C THR A 112 -20.37 -22.14 -0.89
N ALA A 113 -21.00 -21.40 -1.80
CA ALA A 113 -20.62 -21.21 -3.20
C ALA A 113 -19.85 -19.88 -3.34
N ILE A 114 -18.54 -19.96 -3.60
CA ILE A 114 -17.60 -18.83 -3.60
C ILE A 114 -17.34 -18.41 -5.03
N ASN A 115 -18.04 -17.39 -5.52
CA ASN A 115 -18.00 -16.93 -6.92
C ASN A 115 -16.91 -15.88 -7.20
N GLY A 116 -16.23 -15.36 -6.18
CA GLY A 116 -15.24 -14.30 -6.36
C GLY A 116 -14.39 -14.06 -5.11
N LEU A 117 -14.07 -12.81 -4.86
CA LEU A 117 -13.23 -12.42 -3.73
C LEU A 117 -13.97 -12.59 -2.39
N ALA A 118 -13.39 -13.38 -1.48
CA ALA A 118 -13.87 -13.59 -0.11
C ALA A 118 -12.75 -13.31 0.89
N LEU A 119 -12.76 -12.14 1.52
CA LEU A 119 -11.69 -11.67 2.40
C LEU A 119 -12.18 -11.35 3.80
N GLY A 120 -11.29 -11.48 4.80
CA GLY A 120 -11.58 -11.11 6.18
C GLY A 120 -12.86 -11.78 6.69
N GLY A 121 -13.80 -10.98 7.20
CA GLY A 121 -15.10 -11.46 7.65
C GLY A 121 -15.87 -12.28 6.60
N GLY A 122 -15.66 -12.00 5.29
CA GLY A 122 -16.23 -12.81 4.22
C GLY A 122 -15.60 -14.21 4.14
N CYS A 123 -14.29 -14.30 4.37
CA CYS A 123 -13.63 -15.59 4.54
C CYS A 123 -14.10 -16.29 5.82
N GLU A 124 -14.31 -15.55 6.91
CA GLU A 124 -14.79 -16.13 8.17
C GLU A 124 -16.22 -16.68 8.05
N VAL A 125 -17.09 -16.05 7.24
CA VAL A 125 -18.44 -16.60 6.92
C VAL A 125 -18.33 -17.96 6.24
N LEU A 126 -17.53 -18.11 5.18
CA LEU A 126 -17.43 -19.39 4.46
C LEU A 126 -16.83 -20.52 5.32
N LEU A 127 -16.00 -20.18 6.32
CA LEU A 127 -15.46 -21.15 7.26
C LEU A 127 -16.49 -21.73 8.23
N THR A 128 -17.67 -21.09 8.35
CA THR A 128 -18.77 -21.61 9.18
C THR A 128 -19.43 -22.83 8.57
N THR A 129 -19.48 -22.93 7.23
CA THR A 129 -20.16 -24.04 6.54
C THR A 129 -19.35 -25.33 6.57
N ASP A 130 -20.05 -26.45 6.38
CA ASP A 130 -19.42 -27.79 6.39
C ASP A 130 -18.58 -27.99 5.13
N PHE A 131 -19.09 -27.51 3.98
CA PHE A 131 -18.47 -27.65 2.68
C PHE A 131 -18.32 -26.31 1.98
N ARG A 132 -17.37 -26.21 1.05
CA ARG A 132 -17.05 -25.01 0.28
C ARG A 132 -16.72 -25.36 -1.15
N VAL A 133 -17.45 -24.80 -2.09
CA VAL A 133 -17.17 -24.87 -3.54
C VAL A 133 -16.70 -23.52 -4.03
N MET A 134 -15.68 -23.48 -4.85
CA MET A 134 -15.02 -22.24 -5.26
C MET A 134 -14.90 -22.14 -6.79
N GLY A 135 -15.22 -20.99 -7.34
CA GLY A 135 -14.97 -20.69 -8.75
C GLY A 135 -13.47 -20.58 -9.05
N GLU A 136 -13.06 -20.94 -10.27
CA GLU A 136 -11.63 -20.97 -10.68
C GLU A 136 -10.92 -19.62 -10.52
N LYS A 137 -11.65 -18.50 -10.69
CA LYS A 137 -11.10 -17.14 -10.60
C LYS A 137 -11.19 -16.54 -9.20
N ALA A 138 -11.91 -17.18 -8.29
CA ALA A 138 -12.13 -16.70 -6.95
C ALA A 138 -10.82 -16.71 -6.10
N LYS A 139 -10.83 -15.92 -5.05
CA LYS A 139 -9.74 -15.87 -4.06
C LYS A 139 -10.30 -15.73 -2.66
N ILE A 140 -9.67 -16.40 -1.71
CA ILE A 140 -10.00 -16.34 -0.29
C ILE A 140 -8.81 -15.95 0.56
N GLY A 141 -9.02 -15.30 1.70
CA GLY A 141 -7.93 -14.92 2.59
C GLY A 141 -8.35 -14.11 3.82
N LEU A 142 -7.40 -13.99 4.75
CA LEU A 142 -7.57 -13.25 6.00
C LEU A 142 -6.47 -12.16 6.10
N PRO A 143 -6.69 -10.97 5.47
CA PRO A 143 -5.68 -9.92 5.35
C PRO A 143 -5.61 -8.97 6.55
N GLU A 144 -6.26 -9.26 7.67
CA GLU A 144 -6.44 -8.39 8.82
C GLU A 144 -5.13 -7.90 9.43
N THR A 145 -4.07 -8.72 9.38
CA THR A 145 -2.75 -8.35 9.91
C THR A 145 -2.10 -7.18 9.16
N LYS A 146 -2.49 -6.95 7.89
CA LYS A 146 -2.08 -5.77 7.13
C LYS A 146 -2.72 -4.47 7.64
N LEU A 147 -3.83 -4.58 8.37
CA LEU A 147 -4.49 -3.47 9.04
C LEU A 147 -4.08 -3.31 10.51
N GLY A 148 -3.08 -4.10 10.97
CA GLY A 148 -2.62 -4.07 12.35
C GLY A 148 -3.55 -4.75 13.36
N ILE A 149 -4.57 -5.46 12.89
CA ILE A 149 -5.48 -6.29 13.67
C ILE A 149 -5.30 -7.77 13.31
N LEU A 150 -6.07 -8.64 13.90
CA LEU A 150 -6.14 -10.08 13.56
C LEU A 150 -7.58 -10.46 13.23
N PRO A 151 -7.84 -11.62 12.59
CA PRO A 151 -9.21 -12.10 12.41
C PRO A 151 -9.97 -12.13 13.74
N GLY A 152 -11.17 -11.60 13.77
CA GLY A 152 -11.93 -11.44 15.00
C GLY A 152 -13.24 -12.21 15.05
N TRP A 153 -13.62 -12.90 13.95
CA TRP A 153 -14.90 -13.60 13.83
C TRP A 153 -14.73 -15.09 13.57
N GLY A 154 -13.60 -15.65 14.02
CA GLY A 154 -13.33 -17.09 14.00
C GLY A 154 -12.24 -17.53 13.02
N GLY A 155 -11.57 -16.61 12.33
CA GLY A 155 -10.48 -16.95 11.40
C GLY A 155 -9.31 -17.64 12.07
N CYS A 156 -8.86 -17.14 13.24
CA CYS A 156 -7.80 -17.79 14.02
C CYS A 156 -8.28 -19.09 14.72
N VAL A 157 -9.58 -19.34 14.75
CA VAL A 157 -10.17 -20.53 15.39
C VAL A 157 -10.50 -21.60 14.34
N ARG A 158 -11.29 -21.26 13.31
CA ARG A 158 -11.77 -22.23 12.32
C ARG A 158 -10.72 -22.60 11.28
N LEU A 159 -9.99 -21.64 10.76
CA LEU A 159 -9.02 -21.92 9.69
C LEU A 159 -7.96 -22.97 10.09
N PRO A 160 -7.31 -22.89 11.30
CA PRO A 160 -6.36 -23.89 11.73
C PRO A 160 -6.94 -25.29 11.87
N ARG A 161 -8.25 -25.40 12.17
CA ARG A 161 -8.97 -26.66 12.30
C ARG A 161 -9.36 -27.27 10.96
N ILE A 162 -9.39 -26.46 9.91
CA ILE A 162 -9.73 -26.89 8.54
C ILE A 162 -8.49 -27.24 7.74
N ILE A 163 -7.45 -26.39 7.77
CA ILE A 163 -6.26 -26.54 6.90
C ILE A 163 -4.97 -26.89 7.66
N GLY A 164 -5.05 -27.09 8.96
CA GLY A 164 -3.89 -27.28 9.84
C GLY A 164 -3.25 -25.96 10.29
N ALA A 165 -2.51 -26.03 11.41
CA ALA A 165 -1.92 -24.85 12.04
C ALA A 165 -0.90 -24.14 11.15
N ASP A 166 -0.03 -24.89 10.47
CA ASP A 166 1.05 -24.32 9.65
C ASP A 166 0.51 -23.49 8.48
N ASN A 167 -0.43 -24.04 7.71
CA ASN A 167 -1.07 -23.32 6.60
C ASN A 167 -1.85 -22.11 7.10
N ALA A 168 -2.58 -22.25 8.21
CA ALA A 168 -3.36 -21.15 8.78
C ALA A 168 -2.46 -20.01 9.27
N ILE A 169 -1.33 -20.32 9.89
CA ILE A 169 -0.33 -19.32 10.30
C ILE A 169 0.22 -18.58 9.08
N GLU A 170 0.59 -19.29 8.01
CA GLU A 170 1.08 -18.67 6.79
C GLU A 170 0.05 -17.71 6.19
N TRP A 171 -1.20 -18.14 6.09
CA TRP A 171 -2.27 -17.31 5.52
C TRP A 171 -2.59 -16.09 6.36
N ILE A 172 -2.78 -16.26 7.67
CA ILE A 172 -3.19 -15.20 8.59
C ILE A 172 -2.03 -14.22 8.86
N ALA A 173 -0.84 -14.72 9.24
CA ALA A 173 0.30 -13.86 9.51
C ALA A 173 0.82 -13.14 8.25
N GLY A 174 0.73 -13.79 7.09
CA GLY A 174 1.07 -13.19 5.79
C GLY A 174 -0.01 -12.28 5.23
N GLY A 175 -1.26 -12.39 5.71
CA GLY A 175 -2.41 -11.66 5.19
C GLY A 175 -2.61 -11.88 3.69
N THR A 176 -2.41 -13.13 3.20
CA THR A 176 -2.40 -13.44 1.77
C THR A 176 -3.79 -13.70 1.21
N GLU A 177 -3.97 -13.32 -0.06
CA GLU A 177 -5.08 -13.80 -0.87
C GLU A 177 -4.65 -15.07 -1.59
N ASN A 178 -5.43 -16.15 -1.47
CA ASN A 178 -5.10 -17.45 -2.00
C ASN A 178 -6.05 -17.81 -3.13
N ARG A 179 -5.50 -18.26 -4.25
CA ARG A 179 -6.24 -18.68 -5.43
C ARG A 179 -6.90 -20.05 -5.21
N ALA A 180 -7.83 -20.40 -6.06
CA ALA A 180 -8.60 -21.63 -5.99
C ALA A 180 -7.73 -22.89 -5.95
N ASP A 181 -6.69 -22.96 -6.79
CA ASP A 181 -5.74 -24.08 -6.82
C ASP A 181 -4.98 -24.27 -5.48
N VAL A 182 -4.61 -23.18 -4.83
CA VAL A 182 -3.94 -23.20 -3.52
C VAL A 182 -4.92 -23.59 -2.43
N ALA A 183 -6.13 -23.01 -2.45
CA ALA A 183 -7.18 -23.29 -1.46
C ALA A 183 -7.60 -24.78 -1.49
N LEU A 184 -7.75 -25.36 -2.69
CA LEU A 184 -8.06 -26.77 -2.85
C LEU A 184 -6.92 -27.67 -2.32
N LYS A 185 -5.67 -27.32 -2.64
CA LYS A 185 -4.49 -28.11 -2.22
C LYS A 185 -4.36 -28.27 -0.71
N VAL A 186 -4.70 -27.22 0.06
CA VAL A 186 -4.62 -27.23 1.53
C VAL A 186 -5.92 -27.66 2.22
N GLY A 187 -6.97 -27.96 1.46
CA GLY A 187 -8.28 -28.38 1.99
C GLY A 187 -9.15 -27.24 2.52
N ALA A 188 -8.83 -25.98 2.17
CA ALA A 188 -9.68 -24.84 2.53
C ALA A 188 -11.03 -24.88 1.80
N VAL A 189 -11.06 -25.46 0.61
CA VAL A 189 -12.27 -25.73 -0.20
C VAL A 189 -12.30 -27.18 -0.66
N ASP A 190 -13.50 -27.70 -0.93
CA ASP A 190 -13.75 -29.09 -1.26
C ASP A 190 -13.76 -29.36 -2.77
N ALA A 191 -14.13 -28.35 -3.56
CA ALA A 191 -14.13 -28.42 -5.01
C ALA A 191 -13.82 -27.06 -5.63
N VAL A 192 -13.24 -27.10 -6.84
CA VAL A 192 -13.05 -25.93 -7.71
C VAL A 192 -13.68 -26.24 -9.04
N VAL A 193 -14.56 -25.35 -9.51
CA VAL A 193 -15.35 -25.50 -10.73
C VAL A 193 -15.40 -24.18 -11.51
N THR A 194 -15.90 -24.20 -12.74
CA THR A 194 -16.19 -22.95 -13.47
C THR A 194 -17.30 -22.16 -12.78
N ASP A 195 -17.36 -20.87 -13.05
CA ASP A 195 -18.36 -20.00 -12.40
C ASP A 195 -19.81 -20.45 -12.74
N GLU A 196 -20.04 -20.97 -13.95
CA GLU A 196 -21.33 -21.50 -14.41
C GLU A 196 -21.77 -22.78 -13.70
N GLN A 197 -20.82 -23.59 -13.21
CA GLN A 197 -21.08 -24.86 -12.53
C GLN A 197 -21.17 -24.70 -11.01
N LEU A 198 -20.89 -23.52 -10.48
CA LEU A 198 -20.67 -23.30 -9.05
C LEU A 198 -21.89 -23.68 -8.21
N GLU A 199 -23.08 -23.23 -8.61
CA GLU A 199 -24.33 -23.51 -7.88
C GLU A 199 -24.70 -24.99 -7.98
N GLU A 200 -24.61 -25.59 -9.16
CA GLU A 200 -24.92 -27.01 -9.38
C GLU A 200 -24.02 -27.91 -8.51
N ALA A 201 -22.71 -27.63 -8.49
CA ALA A 201 -21.76 -28.37 -7.66
C ALA A 201 -22.04 -28.22 -6.14
N ALA A 202 -22.50 -27.05 -5.70
CA ALA A 202 -22.87 -26.83 -4.31
C ALA A 202 -24.14 -27.62 -3.93
N LEU A 203 -25.13 -27.66 -4.83
CA LEU A 203 -26.36 -28.45 -4.63
C LEU A 203 -26.08 -29.96 -4.63
N ASP A 204 -25.18 -30.46 -5.50
CA ASP A 204 -24.74 -31.86 -5.49
C ASP A 204 -24.09 -32.27 -4.15
N ILE A 205 -23.26 -31.40 -3.59
CA ILE A 205 -22.66 -31.64 -2.26
C ILE A 205 -23.74 -31.78 -1.18
N LEU A 206 -24.77 -30.93 -1.19
CA LEU A 206 -25.88 -31.04 -0.22
C LEU A 206 -26.66 -32.35 -0.40
N ASP A 207 -26.93 -32.77 -1.64
CA ASP A 207 -27.60 -34.04 -1.91
C ASP A 207 -26.78 -35.24 -1.42
N ARG A 208 -25.49 -35.26 -1.69
CA ARG A 208 -24.56 -36.31 -1.23
C ARG A 208 -24.42 -36.32 0.29
N ALA A 209 -24.40 -35.17 0.93
CA ALA A 209 -24.37 -35.07 2.39
C ALA A 209 -25.67 -35.58 3.02
N ASN A 210 -26.83 -35.27 2.42
CA ASN A 210 -28.13 -35.79 2.86
C ASN A 210 -28.27 -37.29 2.60
N ALA A 211 -27.66 -37.84 1.54
CA ALA A 211 -27.59 -39.25 1.26
C ALA A 211 -26.62 -40.03 2.20
N GLY A 212 -25.86 -39.33 3.03
CA GLY A 212 -24.87 -39.91 3.94
C GLY A 212 -23.56 -40.31 3.26
N GLU A 213 -23.30 -39.87 2.01
CA GLU A 213 -22.04 -40.08 1.31
C GLU A 213 -20.92 -39.17 1.83
N LEU A 214 -21.30 -37.97 2.34
CA LEU A 214 -20.41 -37.01 2.94
C LEU A 214 -20.79 -36.78 4.41
N ASP A 215 -19.86 -37.08 5.32
CA ASP A 215 -20.10 -36.91 6.76
C ASP A 215 -19.85 -35.49 7.23
N TYR A 216 -20.88 -34.66 7.16
CA TYR A 216 -20.82 -33.27 7.61
C TYR A 216 -20.70 -33.15 9.13
N GLN A 217 -21.23 -34.14 9.89
CA GLN A 217 -21.17 -34.13 11.36
C GLN A 217 -19.75 -34.35 11.87
N ALA A 218 -19.01 -35.30 11.25
CA ALA A 218 -17.60 -35.51 11.57
C ALA A 218 -16.75 -34.26 11.27
N ARG A 219 -16.96 -33.60 10.13
CA ARG A 219 -16.31 -32.33 9.80
C ARG A 219 -16.60 -31.23 10.82
N ARG A 220 -17.83 -31.11 11.24
CA ARG A 220 -18.25 -30.15 12.24
C ARG A 220 -17.61 -30.44 13.59
N ALA A 221 -17.55 -31.69 14.00
CA ALA A 221 -16.89 -32.12 15.22
C ALA A 221 -15.39 -31.75 15.20
N GLU A 222 -14.70 -31.86 14.06
CA GLU A 222 -13.30 -31.42 13.92
C GLU A 222 -13.15 -29.91 14.09
N LYS A 223 -14.04 -29.09 13.49
CA LYS A 223 -14.01 -27.63 13.59
C LYS A 223 -14.28 -27.12 15.01
N THR A 224 -15.00 -27.83 15.81
CA THR A 224 -15.38 -27.44 17.18
C THR A 224 -14.46 -27.98 18.27
N SER A 225 -13.66 -29.01 17.97
CA SER A 225 -12.74 -29.68 18.91
C SER A 225 -11.34 -29.01 18.93
N PRO A 226 -10.54 -29.28 19.97
CA PRO A 226 -9.13 -28.91 20.03
C PRO A 226 -8.34 -29.45 18.82
N LEU A 227 -7.27 -28.74 18.42
CA LEU A 227 -6.34 -29.21 17.40
C LEU A 227 -5.63 -30.49 17.88
N LYS A 228 -5.56 -31.49 17.01
CA LYS A 228 -4.86 -32.75 17.28
C LYS A 228 -3.34 -32.59 17.07
N LEU A 229 -2.69 -31.83 17.94
CA LEU A 229 -1.24 -31.61 17.94
C LEU A 229 -0.64 -32.11 19.24
N ASN A 230 0.41 -32.92 19.14
CA ASN A 230 1.18 -33.29 20.33
C ASN A 230 2.05 -32.11 20.81
N PRO A 231 2.58 -32.12 22.06
CA PRO A 231 3.35 -30.99 22.60
C PRO A 231 4.60 -30.63 21.79
N ILE A 232 5.25 -31.56 21.13
CA ILE A 232 6.43 -31.31 20.29
C ILE A 232 6.02 -30.60 18.99
N GLU A 233 4.95 -31.08 18.34
CA GLU A 233 4.37 -30.46 17.15
C GLU A 233 3.93 -29.03 17.45
N GLN A 234 3.25 -28.80 18.57
CA GLN A 234 2.85 -27.46 19.01
C GLN A 234 4.06 -26.53 19.19
N MET A 235 5.09 -27.00 19.88
CA MET A 235 6.31 -26.22 20.09
C MET A 235 7.00 -25.89 18.75
N MET A 236 7.15 -26.87 17.86
CA MET A 236 7.82 -26.67 16.57
C MET A 236 7.02 -25.75 15.66
N ALA A 237 5.71 -25.94 15.53
CA ALA A 237 4.87 -25.14 14.66
C ALA A 237 4.81 -23.66 15.14
N PHE A 238 4.53 -23.44 16.42
CA PHE A 238 4.26 -22.09 16.91
C PHE A 238 5.53 -21.30 17.24
N GLU A 239 6.53 -21.88 17.94
CA GLU A 239 7.74 -21.13 18.31
C GLU A 239 8.60 -20.80 17.08
N THR A 240 8.76 -21.74 16.15
CA THR A 240 9.48 -21.50 14.90
C THR A 240 8.79 -20.42 14.07
N ALA A 241 7.45 -20.51 13.93
CA ALA A 241 6.67 -19.52 13.18
C ALA A 241 6.76 -18.14 13.81
N LYS A 242 6.64 -18.01 15.15
CA LYS A 242 6.79 -16.71 15.83
C LYS A 242 8.15 -16.07 15.57
N GLY A 243 9.23 -16.85 15.66
CA GLY A 243 10.58 -16.35 15.38
C GLY A 243 10.75 -15.87 13.94
N TYR A 244 10.28 -16.67 12.98
CA TYR A 244 10.35 -16.33 11.56
C TYR A 244 9.51 -15.12 11.21
N VAL A 245 8.25 -15.07 11.67
CA VAL A 245 7.31 -13.99 11.40
C VAL A 245 7.75 -12.70 12.08
N ALA A 246 8.26 -12.75 13.32
CA ALA A 246 8.80 -11.57 14.00
C ALA A 246 9.99 -10.96 13.23
N GLY A 247 10.89 -11.80 12.71
CA GLY A 247 12.00 -11.35 11.88
C GLY A 247 11.57 -10.71 10.55
N LYS A 248 10.46 -11.18 9.97
CA LYS A 248 9.93 -10.67 8.71
C LYS A 248 9.06 -9.43 8.88
N ALA A 249 8.18 -9.40 9.89
CA ALA A 249 7.29 -8.29 10.17
C ALA A 249 8.01 -7.09 10.79
N GLY A 250 9.08 -7.35 11.53
CA GLY A 250 9.81 -6.34 12.29
C GLY A 250 9.07 -5.92 13.58
N PRO A 251 9.72 -5.07 14.41
CA PRO A 251 9.21 -4.73 15.75
C PRO A 251 7.97 -3.84 15.75
N HIS A 252 7.67 -3.18 14.63
CA HIS A 252 6.59 -2.19 14.54
C HIS A 252 5.23 -2.76 14.15
N TYR A 253 5.17 -4.04 13.77
CA TYR A 253 3.94 -4.69 13.30
C TYR A 253 3.62 -5.91 14.19
N PRO A 254 2.96 -5.71 15.35
CA PRO A 254 2.72 -6.79 16.32
C PRO A 254 1.66 -7.79 15.88
N ALA A 255 0.70 -7.40 15.03
CA ALA A 255 -0.47 -8.21 14.69
C ALA A 255 -0.14 -9.60 14.11
N PRO A 256 0.84 -9.78 13.19
CA PRO A 256 1.19 -11.10 12.67
C PRO A 256 1.64 -12.09 13.75
N VAL A 257 2.46 -11.63 14.69
CA VAL A 257 2.94 -12.47 15.81
C VAL A 257 1.83 -12.72 16.83
N GLU A 258 0.99 -11.73 17.11
CA GLU A 258 -0.13 -11.90 18.02
C GLU A 258 -1.17 -12.88 17.49
N ALA A 259 -1.45 -12.88 16.18
CA ALA A 259 -2.30 -13.88 15.54
C ALA A 259 -1.79 -15.33 15.79
N ILE A 260 -0.47 -15.56 15.67
CA ILE A 260 0.13 -16.86 15.97
C ILE A 260 -0.08 -17.24 17.44
N LYS A 261 0.09 -16.29 18.37
CA LYS A 261 -0.15 -16.53 19.80
C LYS A 261 -1.60 -16.88 20.11
N VAL A 262 -2.54 -16.24 19.40
CA VAL A 262 -3.97 -16.54 19.51
C VAL A 262 -4.26 -17.96 19.07
N ILE A 263 -3.76 -18.38 17.88
CA ILE A 263 -3.90 -19.73 17.38
C ILE A 263 -3.30 -20.74 18.38
N GLN A 264 -2.09 -20.47 18.89
CA GLN A 264 -1.39 -21.33 19.86
C GLN A 264 -2.21 -21.50 21.16
N LYS A 265 -2.71 -20.40 21.74
CA LYS A 265 -3.50 -20.44 22.96
C LYS A 265 -4.85 -21.16 22.76
N GLY A 266 -5.46 -20.97 21.59
CA GLY A 266 -6.73 -21.60 21.22
C GLY A 266 -6.58 -23.04 20.72
N ALA A 267 -5.36 -23.54 20.46
CA ALA A 267 -5.13 -24.85 19.87
C ALA A 267 -5.64 -26.01 20.74
N GLY A 268 -5.43 -25.94 22.05
CA GLY A 268 -5.88 -26.92 23.02
C GLY A 268 -7.29 -26.71 23.55
N GLU A 269 -8.00 -25.69 23.07
CA GLU A 269 -9.31 -25.27 23.58
C GLU A 269 -10.44 -25.68 22.62
N GLU A 270 -11.61 -25.90 23.16
CA GLU A 270 -12.84 -26.02 22.38
C GLU A 270 -13.24 -24.67 21.76
N ARG A 271 -14.08 -24.70 20.71
CA ARG A 271 -14.50 -23.56 19.89
C ARG A 271 -14.81 -22.30 20.73
N GLY A 272 -15.69 -22.39 21.74
CA GLY A 272 -16.12 -21.21 22.49
C GLY A 272 -15.02 -20.55 23.30
N ARG A 273 -14.09 -21.32 23.90
CA ARG A 273 -12.94 -20.76 24.62
C ARG A 273 -11.91 -20.17 23.65
N ALA A 274 -11.67 -20.84 22.53
CA ALA A 274 -10.76 -20.33 21.49
C ALA A 274 -11.30 -19.00 20.91
N GLN A 275 -12.61 -18.86 20.70
CA GLN A 275 -13.26 -17.63 20.25
C GLN A 275 -13.12 -16.50 21.27
N ALA A 276 -13.26 -16.77 22.57
CA ALA A 276 -13.05 -15.77 23.62
C ALA A 276 -11.59 -15.26 23.65
N ILE A 277 -10.61 -16.13 23.42
CA ILE A 277 -9.20 -15.76 23.30
C ILE A 277 -8.98 -14.85 22.07
N GLU A 278 -9.59 -15.17 20.95
CA GLU A 278 -9.52 -14.38 19.71
C GLU A 278 -10.16 -13.01 19.89
N ALA A 279 -11.39 -12.93 20.41
CA ALA A 279 -12.13 -11.69 20.62
C ALA A 279 -11.37 -10.70 21.53
N LYS A 280 -10.79 -11.19 22.61
CA LYS A 280 -9.97 -10.39 23.53
C LYS A 280 -8.69 -9.88 22.86
N ALA A 281 -8.02 -10.71 22.09
CA ALA A 281 -6.79 -10.32 21.38
C ALA A 281 -7.09 -9.32 20.26
N PHE A 282 -8.20 -9.50 19.52
CA PHE A 282 -8.67 -8.53 18.52
C PHE A 282 -8.90 -7.16 19.17
N ALA A 283 -9.69 -7.09 20.26
CA ALA A 283 -9.99 -5.85 20.94
C ALA A 283 -8.72 -5.09 21.36
N LYS A 284 -7.73 -5.81 21.91
CA LYS A 284 -6.43 -5.23 22.27
C LYS A 284 -5.66 -4.71 21.05
N MET A 285 -5.62 -5.44 19.93
CA MET A 285 -4.91 -5.01 18.73
C MET A 285 -5.60 -3.82 18.07
N ALA A 286 -6.91 -3.81 17.99
CA ALA A 286 -7.72 -2.74 17.42
C ALA A 286 -7.48 -1.38 18.11
N LEU A 287 -7.18 -1.36 19.40
CA LEU A 287 -6.89 -0.16 20.17
C LEU A 287 -5.42 0.32 20.04
N SER A 288 -4.58 -0.39 19.30
CA SER A 288 -3.21 0.04 19.08
C SER A 288 -3.14 1.21 18.09
N SER A 289 -2.17 2.12 18.30
CA SER A 289 -1.90 3.19 17.34
C SER A 289 -1.53 2.65 15.95
N VAL A 290 -0.95 1.46 15.89
CA VAL A 290 -0.60 0.79 14.62
C VAL A 290 -1.86 0.42 13.85
N ALA A 291 -2.85 -0.20 14.49
CA ALA A 291 -4.12 -0.53 13.85
C ALA A 291 -4.86 0.73 13.40
N PHE A 292 -4.96 1.74 14.27
CA PHE A 292 -5.59 3.02 13.94
C PHE A 292 -4.97 3.66 12.69
N ASN A 293 -3.64 3.69 12.62
CA ASN A 293 -2.92 4.28 11.50
C ASN A 293 -3.04 3.45 10.21
N LEU A 294 -2.91 2.12 10.29
CA LEU A 294 -3.00 1.25 9.11
C LEU A 294 -4.43 1.21 8.53
N VAL A 295 -5.45 1.22 9.37
CA VAL A 295 -6.85 1.41 8.94
C VAL A 295 -7.01 2.77 8.26
N GLY A 296 -6.48 3.84 8.85
CA GLY A 296 -6.49 5.17 8.23
C GLY A 296 -5.79 5.22 6.88
N LEU A 297 -4.66 4.53 6.73
CA LEU A 297 -3.98 4.41 5.43
C LEU A 297 -4.79 3.67 4.39
N PHE A 298 -5.45 2.58 4.79
CA PHE A 298 -6.35 1.86 3.88
C PHE A 298 -7.46 2.78 3.37
N LEU A 299 -8.07 3.57 4.23
CA LEU A 299 -9.11 4.54 3.85
C LEU A 299 -8.54 5.64 2.94
N ASN A 300 -7.37 6.19 3.26
CA ASN A 300 -6.70 7.17 2.42
C ASN A 300 -6.39 6.61 1.02
N ASP A 301 -5.92 5.36 0.93
CA ASP A 301 -5.67 4.69 -0.37
C ASP A 301 -6.96 4.56 -1.20
N GLN A 302 -8.11 4.27 -0.56
CA GLN A 302 -9.41 4.25 -1.26
C GLN A 302 -9.78 5.65 -1.80
N VAL A 303 -9.57 6.72 -1.02
CA VAL A 303 -9.79 8.10 -1.47
C VAL A 303 -8.94 8.43 -2.70
N VAL A 304 -7.63 8.14 -2.65
CA VAL A 304 -6.69 8.37 -3.76
C VAL A 304 -7.10 7.57 -5.00
N LYS A 305 -7.44 6.29 -4.86
CA LYS A 305 -7.90 5.42 -5.95
C LYS A 305 -9.21 5.90 -6.58
N LYS A 306 -10.17 6.32 -5.76
CA LYS A 306 -11.46 6.85 -6.22
C LYS A 306 -11.27 8.14 -7.03
N LYS A 307 -10.41 9.06 -6.54
CA LYS A 307 -10.07 10.30 -7.25
C LYS A 307 -9.38 10.02 -8.59
N ALA A 308 -8.39 9.14 -8.60
CA ALA A 308 -7.72 8.71 -9.82
C ALA A 308 -8.69 8.03 -10.81
N SER A 309 -9.68 7.27 -10.32
CA SER A 309 -10.73 6.67 -11.15
C SER A 309 -11.64 7.71 -11.80
N LYS A 310 -11.93 8.83 -11.11
CA LYS A 310 -12.70 9.95 -11.69
C LYS A 310 -11.96 10.56 -12.89
N TYR A 311 -10.64 10.80 -12.78
CA TYR A 311 -9.81 11.26 -13.90
C TYR A 311 -9.81 10.26 -15.05
N GLN A 312 -9.62 8.97 -14.77
CA GLN A 312 -9.57 7.93 -15.80
C GLN A 312 -10.87 7.86 -16.62
N LYS A 313 -12.03 8.08 -16.01
CA LYS A 313 -13.32 8.10 -16.72
C LYS A 313 -13.46 9.27 -17.72
N GLN A 314 -12.67 10.33 -17.53
CA GLN A 314 -12.65 11.52 -18.37
C GLN A 314 -11.53 11.47 -19.43
N ALA A 315 -10.59 10.53 -19.28
CA ALA A 315 -9.43 10.42 -20.15
C ALA A 315 -9.79 9.81 -21.49
N GLN A 316 -9.15 10.32 -22.56
CA GLN A 316 -9.08 9.60 -23.82
C GLN A 316 -8.17 8.36 -23.66
N PRO A 317 -8.39 7.30 -24.42
CA PRO A 317 -7.53 6.12 -24.39
C PRO A 317 -6.07 6.48 -24.69
N VAL A 318 -5.14 5.87 -23.96
CA VAL A 318 -3.70 5.95 -24.19
C VAL A 318 -3.23 4.56 -24.62
N GLU A 319 -3.10 4.37 -25.92
CA GLU A 319 -2.82 3.05 -26.51
C GLU A 319 -1.35 2.91 -26.96
N GLN A 320 -0.74 4.00 -27.42
CA GLN A 320 0.64 4.06 -27.87
C GLN A 320 1.39 5.18 -27.15
N THR A 321 2.51 4.85 -26.53
CA THR A 321 3.31 5.82 -25.76
C THR A 321 4.74 5.92 -26.26
N ALA A 322 5.46 6.95 -25.82
CA ALA A 322 6.88 7.07 -26.06
C ALA A 322 7.63 7.59 -24.83
N VAL A 323 8.90 7.24 -24.71
CA VAL A 323 9.82 7.82 -23.73
C VAL A 323 11.06 8.36 -24.45
N LEU A 324 11.44 9.59 -24.10
CA LEU A 324 12.65 10.26 -24.59
C LEU A 324 13.75 10.16 -23.53
N GLY A 325 14.89 9.56 -23.92
CA GLY A 325 15.95 9.15 -23.02
C GLY A 325 15.82 7.68 -22.64
N ALA A 326 16.88 6.90 -22.90
CA ALA A 326 16.93 5.46 -22.59
C ALA A 326 17.87 5.14 -21.41
N GLY A 327 18.17 6.13 -20.57
CA GLY A 327 18.92 5.96 -19.34
C GLY A 327 18.15 5.17 -18.26
N ILE A 328 18.62 5.20 -17.03
CA ILE A 328 18.04 4.45 -15.90
C ILE A 328 16.52 4.69 -15.75
N MET A 329 16.11 5.97 -15.79
CA MET A 329 14.69 6.31 -15.65
C MET A 329 13.89 5.94 -16.90
N GLY A 330 14.34 6.32 -18.11
CA GLY A 330 13.62 6.01 -19.34
C GLY A 330 13.53 4.52 -19.62
N GLY A 331 14.59 3.76 -19.40
CA GLY A 331 14.57 2.30 -19.49
C GLY A 331 13.61 1.66 -18.47
N GLY A 332 13.57 2.20 -17.25
CA GLY A 332 12.63 1.78 -16.20
C GLY A 332 11.16 2.07 -16.55
N ILE A 333 10.88 3.24 -17.14
CA ILE A 333 9.56 3.64 -17.63
C ILE A 333 9.12 2.73 -18.78
N ALA A 334 10.02 2.48 -19.76
CA ALA A 334 9.76 1.57 -20.88
C ALA A 334 9.43 0.16 -20.40
N TYR A 335 10.23 -0.40 -19.46
CA TYR A 335 9.93 -1.68 -18.83
C TYR A 335 8.55 -1.69 -18.17
N GLN A 336 8.23 -0.68 -17.36
CA GLN A 336 6.98 -0.65 -16.61
C GLN A 336 5.76 -0.59 -17.54
N SER A 337 5.81 0.24 -18.58
CA SER A 337 4.78 0.34 -19.62
C SER A 337 4.55 -1.01 -20.31
N ALA A 338 5.61 -1.58 -20.87
CA ALA A 338 5.57 -2.86 -21.58
C ALA A 338 5.13 -4.02 -20.68
N SER A 339 5.57 -4.04 -19.43
CA SER A 339 5.20 -5.08 -18.46
C SER A 339 3.69 -5.14 -18.18
N LYS A 340 2.99 -4.00 -18.35
CA LYS A 340 1.56 -3.85 -18.15
C LYS A 340 0.76 -3.87 -19.46
N GLY A 341 1.42 -4.05 -20.60
CA GLY A 341 0.78 -4.26 -21.89
C GLY A 341 0.60 -3.02 -22.73
N THR A 342 1.05 -1.83 -22.28
CA THR A 342 1.02 -0.61 -23.10
C THR A 342 2.29 -0.52 -23.95
N PRO A 343 2.20 -0.51 -25.29
CA PRO A 343 3.34 -0.36 -26.17
C PRO A 343 4.04 0.99 -25.99
N ILE A 344 5.38 0.99 -26.07
CA ILE A 344 6.18 2.19 -25.86
C ILE A 344 7.35 2.27 -26.83
N VAL A 345 7.49 3.41 -27.49
CA VAL A 345 8.66 3.74 -28.29
C VAL A 345 9.73 4.33 -27.36
N MET A 346 10.90 3.73 -27.30
CA MET A 346 12.02 4.21 -26.48
C MET A 346 13.07 4.86 -27.38
N LYS A 347 13.14 6.20 -27.32
CA LYS A 347 14.06 7.00 -28.15
C LYS A 347 15.23 7.54 -27.35
N ASP A 348 16.43 7.43 -27.94
CA ASP A 348 17.62 8.16 -27.49
C ASP A 348 18.39 8.69 -28.71
N ILE A 349 19.40 9.47 -28.45
CA ILE A 349 20.34 9.97 -29.48
C ILE A 349 21.57 9.07 -29.62
N LYS A 350 21.77 8.09 -28.74
CA LYS A 350 22.88 7.17 -28.69
C LYS A 350 22.45 5.73 -28.65
N ASP A 351 23.01 4.87 -29.46
CA ASP A 351 22.79 3.42 -29.45
C ASP A 351 23.13 2.79 -28.11
N ASP A 352 24.25 3.19 -27.50
CA ASP A 352 24.69 2.67 -26.20
C ASP A 352 23.64 2.89 -25.08
N ALA A 353 22.97 4.05 -25.12
CA ALA A 353 21.89 4.34 -24.15
C ALA A 353 20.66 3.46 -24.37
N ILE A 354 20.29 3.23 -25.63
CA ILE A 354 19.22 2.30 -26.01
C ILE A 354 19.56 0.88 -25.56
N GLU A 355 20.80 0.43 -25.80
CA GLU A 355 21.25 -0.89 -25.38
C GLU A 355 21.17 -1.05 -23.85
N LEU A 356 21.59 -0.02 -23.11
CA LEU A 356 21.48 0.00 -21.64
C LEU A 356 20.02 -0.15 -21.18
N GLY A 357 19.09 0.64 -21.73
CA GLY A 357 17.67 0.57 -21.39
C GLY A 357 17.06 -0.80 -21.69
N LEU A 358 17.37 -1.38 -22.85
CA LEU A 358 16.92 -2.73 -23.22
C LEU A 358 17.54 -3.82 -22.34
N LYS A 359 18.81 -3.69 -21.96
CA LYS A 359 19.49 -4.62 -21.05
C LYS A 359 18.83 -4.65 -19.68
N GLU A 360 18.51 -3.48 -19.11
CA GLU A 360 17.83 -3.41 -17.83
C GLU A 360 16.40 -3.96 -17.92
N ALA A 361 15.64 -3.68 -18.97
CA ALA A 361 14.32 -4.26 -19.18
C ALA A 361 14.39 -5.80 -19.26
N ARG A 362 15.31 -6.35 -20.07
CA ARG A 362 15.53 -7.82 -20.18
C ARG A 362 15.87 -8.44 -18.83
N LYS A 363 16.74 -7.81 -18.04
CA LYS A 363 17.13 -8.29 -16.72
C LYS A 363 15.93 -8.35 -15.75
N LEU A 364 15.06 -7.34 -15.78
CA LEU A 364 13.87 -7.31 -14.95
C LEU A 364 12.84 -8.36 -15.36
N PHE A 365 12.60 -8.57 -16.65
CA PHE A 365 11.74 -9.65 -17.14
C PHE A 365 12.29 -11.04 -16.83
N ALA A 366 13.61 -11.27 -17.02
CA ALA A 366 14.26 -12.54 -16.70
C ALA A 366 14.03 -12.90 -15.21
N LYS A 367 14.15 -11.92 -14.29
CA LYS A 367 13.82 -12.15 -12.88
C LYS A 367 12.36 -12.54 -12.62
N GLN A 368 11.42 -12.09 -13.46
CA GLN A 368 10.02 -12.52 -13.36
C GLN A 368 9.87 -13.99 -13.81
N VAL A 369 10.62 -14.42 -14.84
CA VAL A 369 10.64 -15.81 -15.28
C VAL A 369 11.26 -16.71 -14.21
N GLU A 370 12.42 -16.35 -13.66
CA GLU A 370 13.06 -17.05 -12.55
C GLU A 370 12.11 -17.26 -11.34
N ARG A 371 11.27 -16.25 -11.07
CA ARG A 371 10.26 -16.29 -9.99
C ARG A 371 8.96 -16.99 -10.39
N LYS A 372 8.90 -17.60 -11.57
CA LYS A 372 7.71 -18.27 -12.12
C LYS A 372 6.46 -17.37 -12.22
N LYS A 373 6.67 -16.06 -12.37
CA LYS A 373 5.58 -15.07 -12.58
C LYS A 373 5.26 -14.85 -14.06
N LEU A 374 6.19 -15.18 -14.93
CA LEU A 374 6.06 -15.16 -16.39
C LEU A 374 6.66 -16.42 -16.97
N THR A 375 6.15 -16.84 -18.14
CA THR A 375 6.84 -17.81 -19.00
C THR A 375 7.87 -17.11 -19.89
N THR A 376 8.74 -17.84 -20.56
CA THR A 376 9.71 -17.30 -21.52
C THR A 376 8.98 -16.68 -22.73
N GLU A 377 7.90 -17.29 -23.17
CA GLU A 377 7.05 -16.78 -24.28
C GLU A 377 6.41 -15.45 -23.89
N GLN A 378 5.83 -15.35 -22.68
CA GLN A 378 5.26 -14.10 -22.17
C GLN A 378 6.32 -13.00 -22.01
N MET A 379 7.53 -13.35 -21.59
CA MET A 379 8.66 -12.41 -21.56
C MET A 379 8.99 -11.89 -22.95
N ALA A 380 9.07 -12.77 -23.96
CA ALA A 380 9.35 -12.38 -25.34
C ALA A 380 8.24 -11.43 -25.88
N GLU A 381 6.99 -11.79 -25.67
CA GLU A 381 5.83 -10.95 -26.03
C GLU A 381 5.91 -9.56 -25.41
N LYS A 382 6.18 -9.47 -24.10
CA LYS A 382 6.29 -8.17 -23.41
C LYS A 382 7.45 -7.33 -23.89
N LEU A 383 8.57 -7.95 -24.28
CA LEU A 383 9.73 -7.24 -24.84
C LEU A 383 9.41 -6.62 -26.21
N THR A 384 8.51 -7.21 -27.02
CA THR A 384 8.08 -6.61 -28.29
C THR A 384 7.28 -5.32 -28.13
N ASN A 385 6.72 -5.07 -26.94
CA ASN A 385 6.07 -3.79 -26.63
C ASN A 385 7.07 -2.64 -26.43
N ILE A 386 8.38 -2.90 -26.35
CA ILE A 386 9.40 -1.85 -26.31
C ILE A 386 10.02 -1.72 -27.71
N ARG A 387 9.75 -0.60 -28.40
CA ARG A 387 10.32 -0.33 -29.71
C ARG A 387 11.43 0.71 -29.61
N PRO A 388 12.71 0.31 -29.71
CA PRO A 388 13.83 1.23 -29.66
C PRO A 388 13.97 2.01 -30.96
N THR A 389 14.36 3.29 -30.88
CA THR A 389 14.64 4.13 -32.08
C THR A 389 15.61 5.26 -31.76
N LEU A 390 16.33 5.71 -32.80
CA LEU A 390 17.17 6.93 -32.77
C LEU A 390 16.45 8.13 -33.38
N SER A 391 15.27 7.94 -33.99
CA SER A 391 14.57 8.97 -34.75
C SER A 391 13.13 9.15 -34.29
N TYR A 392 12.48 10.24 -34.74
CA TYR A 392 11.07 10.50 -34.47
C TYR A 392 10.11 9.90 -35.50
N GLY A 393 10.59 9.09 -36.45
CA GLY A 393 9.75 8.55 -37.54
C GLY A 393 8.52 7.76 -37.06
N ASP A 394 8.57 7.24 -35.85
CA ASP A 394 7.52 6.41 -35.26
C ASP A 394 6.58 7.18 -34.28
N PHE A 395 6.71 8.49 -34.18
CA PHE A 395 6.00 9.30 -33.17
C PHE A 395 4.65 9.85 -33.63
N GLY A 396 4.30 9.70 -34.91
CA GLY A 396 3.06 10.27 -35.47
C GLY A 396 1.76 9.77 -34.84
N ASN A 397 1.76 8.57 -34.28
CA ASN A 397 0.57 7.94 -33.65
C ASN A 397 0.73 7.75 -32.13
N VAL A 398 1.61 8.52 -31.49
CA VAL A 398 1.82 8.42 -30.05
C VAL A 398 0.81 9.31 -29.32
N ASP A 399 0.11 8.74 -28.35
CA ASP A 399 -0.90 9.45 -27.54
C ASP A 399 -0.27 10.25 -26.39
N LEU A 400 0.82 9.71 -25.81
CA LEU A 400 1.51 10.33 -24.68
C LEU A 400 3.02 10.09 -24.74
N VAL A 401 3.78 11.16 -24.53
CA VAL A 401 5.26 11.14 -24.47
C VAL A 401 5.73 11.45 -23.06
N VAL A 402 6.67 10.65 -22.54
CA VAL A 402 7.38 10.93 -21.29
C VAL A 402 8.80 11.38 -21.60
N GLU A 403 9.14 12.64 -21.36
CA GLU A 403 10.51 13.14 -21.46
C GLU A 403 11.29 12.73 -20.19
N ALA A 404 12.37 12.00 -20.33
CA ALA A 404 13.25 11.51 -19.29
C ALA A 404 14.75 11.66 -19.65
N VAL A 405 15.10 12.76 -20.32
CA VAL A 405 16.50 13.11 -20.64
C VAL A 405 17.18 13.73 -19.42
N VAL A 406 18.47 14.11 -19.58
CA VAL A 406 19.26 14.71 -18.50
C VAL A 406 18.56 15.90 -17.84
N GLU A 407 18.75 16.05 -16.51
CA GLU A 407 18.12 17.10 -15.70
C GLU A 407 18.80 18.47 -15.96
N ASN A 408 18.63 18.96 -17.18
CA ASN A 408 19.13 20.25 -17.63
C ASN A 408 18.02 21.03 -18.34
N PRO A 409 17.67 22.24 -17.87
CA PRO A 409 16.57 23.00 -18.42
C PRO A 409 16.69 23.27 -19.93
N LYS A 410 17.89 23.63 -20.41
CA LYS A 410 18.10 23.93 -21.82
C LYS A 410 17.95 22.71 -22.73
N VAL A 411 18.42 21.54 -22.24
CA VAL A 411 18.26 20.27 -22.97
C VAL A 411 16.80 19.84 -23.03
N LYS A 412 16.08 19.95 -21.91
CA LYS A 412 14.66 19.62 -21.85
C LYS A 412 13.81 20.55 -22.72
N ASP A 413 14.08 21.87 -22.70
CA ASP A 413 13.42 22.85 -23.58
C ASP A 413 13.61 22.48 -25.07
N ALA A 414 14.84 22.17 -25.49
CA ALA A 414 15.12 21.79 -26.86
C ALA A 414 14.38 20.49 -27.26
N VAL A 415 14.45 19.45 -26.42
CA VAL A 415 13.83 18.15 -26.70
C VAL A 415 12.30 18.24 -26.72
N LEU A 416 11.70 18.96 -25.76
CA LEU A 416 10.24 19.15 -25.70
C LEU A 416 9.72 19.95 -26.89
N THR A 417 10.44 21.02 -27.30
CA THR A 417 10.06 21.81 -28.47
C THR A 417 10.21 21.01 -29.77
N GLU A 418 11.25 20.18 -29.87
CA GLU A 418 11.46 19.31 -31.04
C GLU A 418 10.37 18.26 -31.16
N VAL A 419 10.08 17.50 -30.07
CA VAL A 419 9.08 16.44 -30.10
C VAL A 419 7.67 16.98 -30.33
N GLU A 420 7.35 18.17 -29.82
CA GLU A 420 6.06 18.81 -30.07
C GLU A 420 5.76 18.97 -31.58
N GLY A 421 6.78 19.22 -32.39
CA GLY A 421 6.68 19.31 -33.85
C GLY A 421 6.58 17.96 -34.56
N MET A 422 6.84 16.86 -33.89
CA MET A 422 6.90 15.50 -34.45
C MET A 422 5.68 14.61 -34.08
N VAL A 423 4.85 15.06 -33.16
CA VAL A 423 3.67 14.34 -32.67
C VAL A 423 2.36 15.00 -33.15
N SER A 424 1.25 14.28 -32.99
CA SER A 424 -0.07 14.82 -33.31
C SER A 424 -0.44 16.00 -32.40
N GLU A 425 -1.38 16.83 -32.82
CA GLU A 425 -1.86 17.98 -32.05
C GLU A 425 -2.52 17.57 -30.72
N ASN A 426 -3.02 16.35 -30.65
CA ASN A 426 -3.70 15.81 -29.46
C ASN A 426 -2.75 15.05 -28.52
N THR A 427 -1.52 14.81 -28.92
CA THR A 427 -0.53 14.09 -28.10
C THR A 427 -0.24 14.87 -26.82
N ILE A 428 -0.29 14.17 -25.68
CA ILE A 428 0.10 14.73 -24.39
C ILE A 428 1.60 14.60 -24.20
N LEU A 429 2.27 15.69 -23.90
CA LEU A 429 3.68 15.71 -23.53
C LEU A 429 3.80 15.75 -22.00
N THR A 430 4.71 14.97 -21.47
CA THR A 430 5.01 14.99 -20.03
C THR A 430 6.51 15.05 -19.80
N SER A 431 6.94 15.64 -18.68
CA SER A 431 8.33 15.61 -18.23
C SER A 431 8.48 14.84 -16.93
N ASN A 432 9.49 13.97 -16.87
CA ASN A 432 9.89 13.25 -15.65
C ASN A 432 10.93 14.05 -14.84
N THR A 433 11.00 15.37 -15.01
CA THR A 433 11.85 16.23 -14.18
C THR A 433 11.54 16.04 -12.69
N SER A 434 12.57 16.13 -11.84
CA SER A 434 12.43 16.02 -10.40
C SER A 434 12.35 17.36 -9.69
N THR A 435 12.82 18.44 -10.33
CA THR A 435 12.97 19.75 -9.67
C THR A 435 12.60 20.93 -10.56
N ILE A 436 12.67 20.80 -11.88
CA ILE A 436 12.43 21.91 -12.81
C ILE A 436 10.91 22.16 -12.90
N SER A 437 10.50 23.41 -12.66
CA SER A 437 9.10 23.83 -12.74
C SER A 437 8.47 23.46 -14.08
N ILE A 438 7.30 22.86 -14.07
CA ILE A 438 6.49 22.54 -15.24
C ILE A 438 6.05 23.82 -15.95
N ASN A 439 5.72 24.89 -15.21
CA ASN A 439 5.41 26.19 -15.78
C ASN A 439 6.56 26.76 -16.59
N ARG A 440 7.81 26.59 -16.10
CA ARG A 440 9.00 27.02 -16.83
C ARG A 440 9.19 26.21 -18.12
N LEU A 441 9.08 24.91 -18.10
CA LEU A 441 9.24 24.07 -19.29
C LEU A 441 8.13 24.32 -20.33
N ALA A 442 6.94 24.68 -19.87
CA ALA A 442 5.80 24.99 -20.73
C ALA A 442 5.95 26.28 -21.55
N GLN A 443 6.85 27.20 -21.16
CA GLN A 443 6.97 28.53 -21.79
C GLN A 443 7.29 28.50 -23.27
N ASN A 444 8.08 27.51 -23.70
CA ASN A 444 8.55 27.37 -25.06
C ASN A 444 7.67 26.48 -25.95
N LEU A 445 6.62 25.87 -25.39
CA LEU A 445 5.69 25.00 -26.11
C LEU A 445 4.60 25.82 -26.81
N LYS A 446 4.18 25.36 -27.98
CA LYS A 446 3.07 25.95 -28.72
C LYS A 446 1.72 25.53 -28.17
N ARG A 447 1.66 24.34 -27.53
CA ARG A 447 0.47 23.72 -26.94
C ARG A 447 0.70 23.38 -25.47
N PRO A 448 0.97 24.40 -24.62
CA PRO A 448 1.26 24.18 -23.20
C PRO A 448 0.09 23.55 -22.43
N GLU A 449 -1.13 23.61 -22.96
CA GLU A 449 -2.32 22.95 -22.42
C GLU A 449 -2.24 21.41 -22.50
N ASN A 450 -1.45 20.88 -23.44
CA ASN A 450 -1.18 19.45 -23.58
C ASN A 450 0.11 19.00 -22.87
N PHE A 451 0.58 19.79 -21.92
CA PHE A 451 1.81 19.50 -21.19
C PHE A 451 1.59 19.48 -19.68
N CYS A 452 2.16 18.48 -19.00
CA CYS A 452 2.21 18.36 -17.53
C CYS A 452 3.46 17.62 -17.06
N GLY A 453 3.66 17.54 -15.75
CA GLY A 453 4.69 16.68 -15.17
C GLY A 453 4.19 15.25 -14.98
N MET A 454 5.08 14.26 -15.15
CA MET A 454 4.84 12.86 -14.80
C MET A 454 6.10 12.32 -14.12
N HIS A 455 6.22 12.60 -12.83
CA HIS A 455 7.40 12.32 -12.04
C HIS A 455 7.36 10.93 -11.44
N PHE A 456 8.27 10.06 -11.88
CA PHE A 456 8.49 8.72 -11.37
C PHE A 456 9.62 8.70 -10.35
N PHE A 457 9.59 7.72 -9.46
CA PHE A 457 10.61 7.51 -8.44
C PHE A 457 11.48 6.29 -8.78
N ASN A 458 12.77 6.39 -8.52
CA ASN A 458 13.72 5.30 -8.77
C ASN A 458 13.75 4.31 -7.59
N PRO A 459 13.71 2.98 -7.83
CA PRO A 459 13.57 2.31 -9.12
C PRO A 459 12.10 2.20 -9.58
N VAL A 460 11.84 2.58 -10.84
CA VAL A 460 10.48 2.72 -11.39
C VAL A 460 9.60 1.49 -11.16
N HIS A 461 10.14 0.29 -11.32
CA HIS A 461 9.38 -0.96 -11.18
C HIS A 461 8.96 -1.30 -9.75
N ARG A 462 9.50 -0.62 -8.73
CA ARG A 462 9.20 -0.84 -7.29
C ARG A 462 8.40 0.27 -6.68
N MET A 463 8.72 1.51 -7.03
CA MET A 463 8.10 2.69 -6.42
C MET A 463 6.67 2.83 -6.94
N PRO A 464 5.66 2.81 -6.05
CA PRO A 464 4.26 2.83 -6.49
C PRO A 464 3.77 4.21 -6.92
N LEU A 465 4.36 5.29 -6.40
CA LEU A 465 3.91 6.66 -6.66
C LEU A 465 4.30 7.16 -8.06
N VAL A 466 3.41 7.92 -8.66
CA VAL A 466 3.68 8.90 -9.72
C VAL A 466 3.05 10.21 -9.32
N GLU A 467 3.83 11.28 -9.21
CA GLU A 467 3.29 12.63 -9.12
C GLU A 467 2.90 13.10 -10.53
N VAL A 468 1.65 13.51 -10.68
CA VAL A 468 1.14 14.18 -11.88
C VAL A 468 1.09 15.67 -11.60
N ILE A 469 2.02 16.44 -12.17
CA ILE A 469 2.20 17.84 -11.83
C ILE A 469 1.44 18.72 -12.81
N ARG A 470 0.45 19.43 -12.29
CA ARG A 470 -0.35 20.40 -13.02
C ARG A 470 0.35 21.74 -13.06
N GLY A 471 0.75 22.21 -14.24
CA GLY A 471 1.14 23.58 -14.47
C GLY A 471 -0.06 24.51 -14.66
N GLU A 472 0.17 25.83 -14.65
CA GLU A 472 -0.89 26.85 -14.78
C GLU A 472 -1.70 26.73 -16.09
N LYS A 473 -1.03 26.32 -17.19
CA LYS A 473 -1.66 26.16 -18.50
C LYS A 473 -2.15 24.74 -18.78
N THR A 474 -1.82 23.78 -17.92
CA THR A 474 -2.15 22.36 -18.12
C THR A 474 -3.66 22.14 -18.12
N SER A 475 -4.19 21.53 -19.17
CA SER A 475 -5.62 21.20 -19.27
C SER A 475 -6.02 20.02 -18.39
N ASP A 476 -7.31 19.94 -18.07
CA ASP A 476 -7.87 18.77 -17.38
C ASP A 476 -7.72 17.49 -18.21
N ALA A 477 -7.77 17.58 -19.53
CA ALA A 477 -7.56 16.46 -20.44
C ALA A 477 -6.14 15.91 -20.35
N ALA A 478 -5.13 16.77 -20.27
CA ALA A 478 -3.73 16.35 -20.10
C ALA A 478 -3.51 15.64 -18.76
N VAL A 479 -4.06 16.18 -17.68
CA VAL A 479 -4.00 15.54 -16.36
C VAL A 479 -4.73 14.20 -16.39
N ALA A 480 -5.92 14.12 -16.96
CA ALA A 480 -6.73 12.91 -17.01
C ALA A 480 -6.01 11.78 -17.79
N ALA A 481 -5.44 12.09 -18.96
CA ALA A 481 -4.68 11.12 -19.78
C ALA A 481 -3.44 10.62 -19.01
N THR A 482 -2.70 11.52 -18.36
CA THR A 482 -1.49 11.17 -17.59
C THR A 482 -1.84 10.30 -16.37
N VAL A 483 -2.92 10.62 -15.63
CA VAL A 483 -3.43 9.79 -14.54
C VAL A 483 -3.86 8.41 -15.03
N ALA A 484 -4.58 8.34 -16.18
CA ALA A 484 -5.02 7.09 -16.75
C ALA A 484 -3.83 6.20 -17.15
N TYR A 485 -2.82 6.78 -17.79
CA TYR A 485 -1.60 6.05 -18.16
C TYR A 485 -0.81 5.57 -16.92
N ALA A 486 -0.63 6.41 -15.91
CA ALA A 486 0.01 5.99 -14.67
C ALA A 486 -0.71 4.79 -14.02
N ARG A 487 -2.05 4.79 -14.02
CA ARG A 487 -2.85 3.65 -13.53
C ARG A 487 -2.70 2.41 -14.40
N ALA A 488 -2.70 2.56 -15.72
CA ALA A 488 -2.45 1.46 -16.66
C ALA A 488 -1.08 0.81 -16.40
N MET A 489 -0.06 1.60 -16.04
CA MET A 489 1.25 1.12 -15.60
C MET A 489 1.23 0.46 -14.20
N GLY A 490 0.09 0.39 -13.52
CA GLY A 490 -0.03 -0.14 -12.15
C GLY A 490 0.58 0.76 -11.08
N LYS A 491 0.62 2.06 -11.34
CA LYS A 491 1.07 3.09 -10.39
C LYS A 491 -0.11 3.72 -9.65
N THR A 492 0.21 4.39 -8.55
CA THR A 492 -0.73 5.24 -7.82
C THR A 492 -0.43 6.69 -8.16
N PRO A 493 -1.18 7.32 -9.08
CA PRO A 493 -0.99 8.73 -9.40
C PRO A 493 -1.61 9.62 -8.32
N ILE A 494 -0.88 10.68 -7.95
CA ILE A 494 -1.37 11.78 -7.12
C ILE A 494 -1.15 13.07 -7.92
N VAL A 495 -2.23 13.83 -8.11
CA VAL A 495 -2.17 15.10 -8.82
C VAL A 495 -1.76 16.20 -7.85
N VAL A 496 -0.70 16.92 -8.21
CA VAL A 496 -0.15 18.04 -7.43
C VAL A 496 -0.02 19.28 -8.31
N ASN A 497 -0.01 20.46 -7.71
CA ASN A 497 0.30 21.69 -8.42
C ASN A 497 1.81 21.94 -8.49
N ASP A 498 2.24 22.70 -9.50
CA ASP A 498 3.65 22.99 -9.76
C ASP A 498 4.26 23.88 -8.67
N CYS A 499 5.39 23.48 -8.17
CA CYS A 499 6.29 24.29 -7.33
C CYS A 499 7.70 23.66 -7.38
N PRO A 500 8.75 24.34 -6.90
CA PRO A 500 10.08 23.74 -6.77
C PRO A 500 10.05 22.44 -5.96
N GLY A 501 10.50 21.32 -6.55
CA GLY A 501 10.52 20.00 -5.94
C GLY A 501 9.16 19.33 -5.78
N PHE A 502 8.09 19.93 -6.32
CA PHE A 502 6.73 19.42 -6.27
C PHE A 502 6.28 19.13 -4.83
N LEU A 503 5.66 17.99 -4.54
CA LEU A 503 5.30 17.62 -3.17
C LEU A 503 6.43 16.85 -2.46
N VAL A 504 6.86 15.75 -3.04
CA VAL A 504 7.72 14.78 -2.33
C VAL A 504 9.12 15.32 -2.08
N ASN A 505 9.77 15.89 -3.09
CA ASN A 505 11.10 16.46 -2.91
C ASN A 505 11.05 17.71 -2.03
N ARG A 506 10.05 18.60 -2.22
CA ARG A 506 9.86 19.76 -1.35
C ARG A 506 9.79 19.38 0.13
N VAL A 507 9.10 18.28 0.46
CA VAL A 507 8.97 17.78 1.83
C VAL A 507 10.23 17.06 2.32
N LEU A 508 10.96 16.38 1.44
CA LEU A 508 12.15 15.61 1.79
C LEU A 508 13.37 16.51 2.13
N PHE A 509 13.53 17.65 1.45
CA PHE A 509 14.71 18.49 1.65
C PHE A 509 14.80 19.15 3.03
N PRO A 510 13.73 19.61 3.69
CA PRO A 510 13.75 19.97 5.11
C PRO A 510 14.24 18.87 6.06
N TYR A 511 13.94 17.61 5.76
CA TYR A 511 14.48 16.47 6.50
C TYR A 511 16.01 16.39 6.39
N PHE A 512 16.58 16.59 5.20
CA PHE A 512 18.03 16.71 5.03
C PHE A 512 18.61 17.99 5.67
N GLY A 513 17.83 19.06 5.75
CA GLY A 513 18.15 20.25 6.51
C GLY A 513 18.33 19.94 8.02
N GLY A 514 17.39 19.19 8.57
CA GLY A 514 17.47 18.70 9.96
C GLY A 514 18.70 17.82 10.20
N PHE A 515 19.00 16.91 9.28
CA PHE A 515 20.24 16.11 9.32
C PHE A 515 21.49 16.98 9.31
N SER A 516 21.54 18.00 8.46
CA SER A 516 22.69 18.92 8.39
C SER A 516 22.90 19.66 9.72
N PHE A 517 21.83 20.15 10.36
CA PHE A 517 21.93 20.78 11.68
C PHE A 517 22.48 19.83 12.76
N LEU A 518 22.01 18.58 12.79
CA LEU A 518 22.50 17.57 13.72
C LEU A 518 24.01 17.33 13.56
N VAL A 519 24.47 17.16 12.32
CA VAL A 519 25.89 16.92 12.01
C VAL A 519 26.75 18.14 12.35
N GLU A 520 26.31 19.35 12.03
CA GLU A 520 27.01 20.59 12.38
C GLU A 520 27.13 20.82 13.90
N GLN A 521 26.21 20.27 14.68
CA GLN A 521 26.24 20.30 16.13
C GLN A 521 26.91 19.06 16.74
N GLY A 522 27.58 18.25 15.93
CA GLY A 522 28.45 17.16 16.38
C GLY A 522 27.77 15.80 16.53
N ALA A 523 26.54 15.64 16.05
CA ALA A 523 25.91 14.31 16.02
C ALA A 523 26.68 13.36 15.09
N ASP A 524 26.90 12.13 15.53
CA ASP A 524 27.43 11.06 14.69
C ASP A 524 26.38 10.65 13.65
N PHE A 525 26.68 10.84 12.36
CA PHE A 525 25.77 10.57 11.28
C PHE A 525 25.33 9.08 11.20
N GLN A 526 26.20 8.14 11.62
CA GLN A 526 25.83 6.72 11.70
C GLN A 526 24.84 6.44 12.84
N HIS A 527 24.97 7.20 13.95
CA HIS A 527 23.99 7.12 15.04
C HIS A 527 22.65 7.70 14.61
N VAL A 528 22.64 8.85 13.92
CA VAL A 528 21.42 9.42 13.34
C VAL A 528 20.73 8.43 12.41
N ASP A 529 21.48 7.77 11.52
CA ASP A 529 20.94 6.72 10.63
C ASP A 529 20.26 5.60 11.44
N LYS A 530 20.92 5.08 12.47
CA LYS A 530 20.37 4.01 13.33
C LYS A 530 19.10 4.42 14.06
N VAL A 531 19.06 5.66 14.58
CA VAL A 531 17.87 6.19 15.27
C VAL A 531 16.69 6.30 14.30
N MET A 532 16.93 6.81 13.10
CA MET A 532 15.86 6.95 12.11
C MET A 532 15.41 5.60 11.51
N GLU A 533 16.32 4.64 11.33
CA GLU A 533 15.95 3.26 10.99
C GLU A 533 15.11 2.61 12.11
N LYS A 534 15.48 2.80 13.38
CA LYS A 534 14.71 2.34 14.56
C LYS A 534 13.35 3.05 14.67
N PHE A 535 13.26 4.32 14.24
CA PHE A 535 11.99 5.07 14.16
C PHE A 535 11.02 4.44 13.15
N GLY A 536 11.55 3.75 12.12
CA GLY A 536 10.79 3.01 11.11
C GLY A 536 11.11 3.36 9.67
N TRP A 537 12.03 4.28 9.40
CA TRP A 537 12.47 4.58 8.04
C TRP A 537 13.21 3.38 7.44
N PRO A 538 13.06 3.13 6.12
CA PRO A 538 13.77 2.02 5.46
C PRO A 538 15.28 2.25 5.38
N MET A 539 15.72 3.50 5.46
CA MET A 539 17.12 3.95 5.44
C MET A 539 17.28 5.20 6.31
N GLY A 540 18.42 5.32 6.98
CA GLY A 540 18.79 6.57 7.64
C GLY A 540 19.17 7.66 6.63
N PRO A 541 19.22 8.94 7.05
CA PRO A 541 19.42 10.07 6.13
C PRO A 541 20.78 10.07 5.41
N ALA A 542 21.87 9.72 6.08
CA ALA A 542 23.19 9.65 5.45
C ALA A 542 23.24 8.55 4.39
N TYR A 543 22.71 7.38 4.71
CA TYR A 543 22.62 6.28 3.74
C TYR A 543 21.68 6.62 2.58
N LEU A 544 20.55 7.27 2.82
CA LEU A 544 19.62 7.71 1.78
C LEU A 544 20.30 8.69 0.81
N LEU A 545 21.07 9.65 1.31
CA LEU A 545 21.87 10.58 0.50
C LEU A 545 22.86 9.86 -0.41
N ASP A 546 23.54 8.84 0.10
CA ASP A 546 24.47 8.02 -0.69
C ASP A 546 23.76 7.21 -1.78
N VAL A 547 22.53 6.73 -1.52
CA VAL A 547 21.71 5.99 -2.50
C VAL A 547 21.16 6.90 -3.59
N VAL A 548 20.69 8.10 -3.23
CA VAL A 548 20.18 9.11 -4.18
C VAL A 548 21.32 9.67 -5.03
N GLY A 549 22.47 9.84 -4.43
CA GLY A 549 23.67 10.49 -5.00
C GLY A 549 23.79 11.92 -4.51
N LEU A 550 24.97 12.22 -3.94
CA LEU A 550 25.25 13.52 -3.33
C LEU A 550 25.26 14.68 -4.34
N ASP A 551 25.66 14.42 -5.59
CA ASP A 551 25.53 15.35 -6.71
C ASP A 551 24.05 15.75 -6.96
N THR A 552 23.17 14.76 -6.97
CA THR A 552 21.72 14.98 -7.12
C THR A 552 21.16 15.76 -5.93
N ALA A 553 21.59 15.42 -4.72
CA ALA A 553 21.14 16.08 -3.50
C ALA A 553 21.59 17.54 -3.43
N VAL A 554 22.83 17.85 -3.80
CA VAL A 554 23.36 19.24 -3.85
C VAL A 554 22.58 20.07 -4.86
N HIS A 555 22.44 19.58 -6.10
CA HIS A 555 21.70 20.30 -7.14
C HIS A 555 20.23 20.56 -6.76
N ALA A 556 19.56 19.56 -6.23
CA ALA A 556 18.19 19.74 -5.79
C ALA A 556 18.08 20.69 -4.58
N ASN A 557 19.06 20.68 -3.66
CA ASN A 557 19.10 21.63 -2.55
C ASN A 557 19.25 23.09 -3.02
N GLU A 558 20.01 23.34 -4.09
CA GLU A 558 20.12 24.66 -4.70
C GLU A 558 18.76 25.15 -5.23
N VAL A 559 18.03 24.28 -5.92
CA VAL A 559 16.68 24.59 -6.41
C VAL A 559 15.71 24.87 -5.24
N MET A 560 15.80 24.09 -4.15
CA MET A 560 14.96 24.32 -2.96
C MET A 560 15.31 25.63 -2.26
N ALA A 561 16.60 25.95 -2.13
CA ALA A 561 17.08 27.19 -1.51
C ALA A 561 16.67 28.42 -2.33
N GLU A 562 16.70 28.35 -3.66
CA GLU A 562 16.20 29.41 -4.55
C GLU A 562 14.67 29.56 -4.47
N GLY A 563 13.94 28.45 -4.43
CA GLY A 563 12.48 28.43 -4.38
C GLY A 563 11.89 28.84 -3.02
N PHE A 564 12.60 28.56 -1.93
CA PHE A 564 12.15 28.81 -0.55
C PHE A 564 13.27 29.44 0.28
N PRO A 565 13.76 30.65 -0.13
CA PRO A 565 14.93 31.27 0.49
C PRO A 565 14.72 31.67 1.96
N ASP A 566 13.48 31.88 2.36
CA ASP A 566 13.10 32.23 3.74
C ASP A 566 13.42 31.16 4.77
N ARG A 567 13.54 29.90 4.37
CA ARG A 567 13.71 28.77 5.29
C ARG A 567 14.65 27.65 4.84
N MET A 568 14.87 27.49 3.52
CA MET A 568 15.73 26.39 2.98
C MET A 568 17.10 26.90 2.53
N ALA A 569 17.28 28.23 2.31
CA ALA A 569 18.58 28.79 2.07
C ALA A 569 19.43 28.79 3.36
N ARG A 570 20.70 28.45 3.24
CA ARG A 570 21.64 28.37 4.37
C ARG A 570 22.97 29.02 4.01
N ASP A 571 23.56 29.68 4.99
CA ASP A 571 24.91 30.20 4.87
C ASP A 571 25.94 29.11 5.21
N GLY A 572 27.01 29.04 4.42
CA GLY A 572 28.11 28.12 4.62
C GLY A 572 27.88 26.73 4.02
N LYS A 573 28.93 25.90 4.07
CA LYS A 573 28.90 24.54 3.56
C LYS A 573 28.27 23.58 4.56
N THR A 574 27.41 22.72 4.07
CA THR A 574 26.87 21.57 4.82
C THR A 574 27.76 20.33 4.65
N ALA A 575 27.56 19.32 5.47
CA ALA A 575 28.25 18.03 5.29
C ALA A 575 27.99 17.42 3.91
N ILE A 576 26.78 17.58 3.36
CA ILE A 576 26.40 17.13 2.00
C ILE A 576 27.27 17.82 0.95
N GLN A 577 27.44 19.14 1.06
CA GLN A 577 28.28 19.93 0.14
C GLN A 577 29.75 19.54 0.26
N VAL A 578 30.29 19.37 1.47
CA VAL A 578 31.68 18.97 1.67
C VAL A 578 31.96 17.59 1.07
N MET A 579 31.05 16.63 1.22
CA MET A 579 31.15 15.32 0.56
C MET A 579 31.22 15.45 -0.95
N TYR A 580 30.29 16.23 -1.55
CA TYR A 580 30.25 16.47 -2.99
C TYR A 580 31.53 17.14 -3.50
N ASP A 581 32.00 18.19 -2.85
CA ASP A 581 33.23 18.94 -3.23
C ASP A 581 34.49 18.04 -3.22
N ASN A 582 34.47 16.93 -2.49
CA ASN A 582 35.55 15.94 -2.41
C ASN A 582 35.29 14.71 -3.27
N ASP A 583 34.46 14.82 -4.33
CA ASP A 583 34.14 13.75 -5.28
C ASP A 583 33.62 12.49 -4.59
N ARG A 584 32.80 12.67 -3.55
CA ARG A 584 32.09 11.59 -2.84
C ARG A 584 30.62 11.63 -3.26
N LEU A 585 30.26 10.75 -4.20
CA LEU A 585 28.93 10.77 -4.85
C LEU A 585 28.00 9.69 -4.30
N GLY A 586 28.41 8.98 -3.26
CA GLY A 586 27.65 7.86 -2.69
C GLY A 586 27.87 6.55 -3.46
N GLN A 587 26.82 5.78 -3.68
CA GLN A 587 26.88 4.51 -4.41
C GLN A 587 27.29 4.66 -5.87
N LYS A 588 27.24 5.86 -6.44
CA LYS A 588 27.63 6.12 -7.85
C LYS A 588 29.11 5.90 -8.10
N ASN A 589 29.95 6.17 -7.11
CA ASN A 589 31.40 6.00 -7.18
C ASN A 589 31.97 5.34 -5.93
N ASP A 590 31.18 4.53 -5.27
CA ASP A 590 31.51 3.68 -4.12
C ASP A 590 32.00 4.42 -2.85
N LYS A 591 31.80 5.73 -2.79
CA LYS A 591 32.16 6.59 -1.65
C LYS A 591 31.19 7.74 -1.44
N GLY A 592 30.66 7.86 -0.26
CA GLY A 592 29.76 8.93 0.20
C GLY A 592 29.97 9.20 1.69
N PHE A 593 28.92 9.25 2.48
CA PHE A 593 29.02 9.16 3.95
C PHE A 593 29.56 7.80 4.40
N TYR A 594 29.30 6.76 3.60
CA TYR A 594 29.86 5.42 3.74
C TYR A 594 30.77 5.11 2.54
N ALA A 595 31.68 4.13 2.72
CA ALA A 595 32.28 3.44 1.59
C ALA A 595 31.43 2.20 1.24
N TYR A 596 31.57 1.73 0.01
CA TYR A 596 30.80 0.61 -0.51
C TYR A 596 31.72 -0.49 -1.02
N GLU A 597 31.46 -1.70 -0.57
CA GLU A 597 32.13 -2.92 -1.00
C GLU A 597 31.08 -3.85 -1.62
N GLU A 598 31.47 -4.66 -2.58
CA GLU A 598 30.57 -5.70 -3.10
C GLU A 598 30.43 -6.85 -2.08
N ASP A 599 29.21 -7.24 -1.76
CA ASP A 599 28.95 -8.47 -1.02
C ASP A 599 29.16 -9.71 -1.91
N LYS A 600 29.08 -10.91 -1.32
CA LYS A 600 29.22 -12.20 -2.04
C LYS A 600 28.23 -12.39 -3.19
N LYS A 601 27.24 -11.52 -3.32
CA LYS A 601 26.19 -11.52 -4.38
C LYS A 601 26.33 -10.35 -5.34
N GLY A 602 27.44 -9.61 -5.29
CA GLY A 602 27.68 -8.41 -6.12
C GLY A 602 26.75 -7.24 -5.80
N LYS A 603 26.31 -7.13 -4.55
CA LYS A 603 25.49 -5.98 -4.12
C LYS A 603 26.33 -5.01 -3.28
N PRO A 604 26.11 -3.68 -3.40
CA PRO A 604 26.76 -2.70 -2.56
C PRO A 604 26.45 -2.95 -1.08
N LYS A 605 27.48 -3.07 -0.27
CA LYS A 605 27.43 -3.18 1.19
C LYS A 605 28.11 -1.97 1.79
N LYS A 606 27.36 -1.18 2.59
CA LYS A 606 27.93 -0.01 3.28
C LYS A 606 28.91 -0.43 4.38
N VAL A 607 30.05 0.24 4.44
CA VAL A 607 31.07 0.11 5.49
C VAL A 607 31.46 1.49 6.03
N THR A 608 31.86 1.55 7.29
CA THR A 608 32.35 2.79 7.91
C THR A 608 33.59 3.28 7.19
N ASP A 609 33.68 4.60 6.97
CA ASP A 609 34.79 5.24 6.28
C ASP A 609 35.34 6.41 7.12
N GLU A 610 36.55 6.28 7.59
CA GLU A 610 37.25 7.30 8.40
C GLU A 610 37.53 8.59 7.61
N ALA A 611 37.68 8.49 6.27
CA ALA A 611 37.86 9.65 5.42
C ALA A 611 36.59 10.52 5.39
N ALA A 612 35.40 9.90 5.41
CA ALA A 612 34.14 10.62 5.52
C ALA A 612 34.03 11.36 6.87
N TYR A 613 34.41 10.73 7.96
CA TYR A 613 34.45 11.38 9.27
C TYR A 613 35.44 12.56 9.33
N ALA A 614 36.59 12.46 8.68
CA ALA A 614 37.54 13.56 8.58
C ALA A 614 36.93 14.78 7.89
N LEU A 615 36.22 14.58 6.81
CA LEU A 615 35.53 15.65 6.06
C LEU A 615 34.34 16.24 6.85
N VAL A 616 33.55 15.39 7.53
CA VAL A 616 32.43 15.86 8.36
C VAL A 616 32.91 16.80 9.46
N LYS A 617 34.11 16.58 10.04
CA LYS A 617 34.68 17.47 11.04
C LYS A 617 34.86 18.91 10.57
N GLU A 618 35.01 19.16 9.27
CA GLU A 618 35.14 20.51 8.73
C GLU A 618 33.92 21.38 8.93
N VAL A 619 32.73 20.78 9.06
CA VAL A 619 31.47 21.49 9.25
C VAL A 619 30.97 21.47 10.69
N VAL A 620 31.57 20.71 11.57
CA VAL A 620 31.18 20.65 13.00
C VAL A 620 31.55 21.96 13.68
N LYS A 621 30.52 22.68 14.15
CA LYS A 621 30.66 23.97 14.83
C LYS A 621 30.67 23.85 16.37
N GLU A 622 30.01 22.84 16.87
CA GLU A 622 29.90 22.54 18.30
C GLU A 622 29.74 21.05 18.54
N HIS A 623 29.89 20.60 19.77
CA HIS A 623 29.67 19.21 20.13
C HIS A 623 28.59 19.12 21.19
N LYS A 624 27.38 18.75 20.78
CA LYS A 624 26.22 18.46 21.63
C LYS A 624 25.98 16.95 21.73
N ALA A 625 25.54 16.51 22.90
CA ALA A 625 24.94 15.19 23.05
C ALA A 625 23.46 15.27 22.72
N PHE A 626 22.96 14.30 21.95
CA PHE A 626 21.55 14.20 21.55
C PHE A 626 20.95 12.89 22.06
N SER A 627 19.75 12.97 22.63
CA SER A 627 18.92 11.79 22.83
C SER A 627 18.32 11.27 21.51
N ASP A 628 17.85 10.03 21.48
CA ASP A 628 17.12 9.50 20.32
C ASP A 628 15.90 10.38 19.99
N GLU A 629 15.20 10.89 21.01
CA GLU A 629 14.02 11.78 20.88
C GLU A 629 14.40 13.13 20.26
N ASP A 630 15.53 13.74 20.64
CA ASP A 630 16.02 14.98 20.04
C ASP A 630 16.34 14.80 18.56
N ILE A 631 17.01 13.70 18.22
CA ILE A 631 17.31 13.35 16.83
C ILE A 631 16.02 13.21 16.03
N ILE A 632 15.06 12.43 16.53
CA ILE A 632 13.76 12.24 15.87
C ILE A 632 13.04 13.57 15.68
N ALA A 633 12.98 14.42 16.71
CA ALA A 633 12.32 15.72 16.63
C ALA A 633 12.95 16.62 15.55
N ARG A 634 14.29 16.72 15.55
CA ARG A 634 15.02 17.54 14.57
C ARG A 634 14.90 17.04 13.14
N MET A 635 14.71 15.75 12.95
CA MET A 635 14.49 15.13 11.63
C MET A 635 13.04 15.27 11.16
N MET A 636 12.07 14.98 12.05
CA MET A 636 10.67 14.84 11.66
C MET A 636 9.91 16.17 11.64
N VAL A 637 10.22 17.11 12.53
CA VAL A 637 9.47 18.39 12.60
C VAL A 637 9.55 19.18 11.28
N PRO A 638 10.72 19.41 10.66
CA PRO A 638 10.78 20.18 9.44
C PRO A 638 10.11 19.47 8.25
N LEU A 639 10.19 18.14 8.17
CA LEU A 639 9.46 17.33 7.18
C LEU A 639 7.95 17.51 7.33
N CYS A 640 7.44 17.38 8.55
CA CYS A 640 6.02 17.51 8.85
C CYS A 640 5.51 18.93 8.59
N LEU A 641 6.25 19.96 8.98
CA LEU A 641 5.91 21.35 8.72
C LEU A 641 5.84 21.67 7.22
N GLU A 642 6.77 21.15 6.43
CA GLU A 642 6.73 21.39 4.99
C GLU A 642 5.57 20.63 4.32
N THR A 643 5.17 19.47 4.86
CA THR A 643 3.94 18.79 4.42
C THR A 643 2.69 19.66 4.70
N VAL A 644 2.64 20.29 5.87
CA VAL A 644 1.57 21.26 6.22
C VAL A 644 1.57 22.40 5.22
N ARG A 645 2.72 23.01 4.92
CA ARG A 645 2.83 24.09 3.92
C ARG A 645 2.38 23.66 2.54
N CYS A 646 2.73 22.47 2.08
CA CYS A 646 2.25 21.94 0.80
C CYS A 646 0.73 21.84 0.73
N LEU A 647 0.08 21.49 1.84
CA LEU A 647 -1.39 21.49 1.94
C LEU A 647 -1.97 22.90 1.96
N GLU A 648 -1.38 23.81 2.73
CA GLU A 648 -1.82 25.22 2.85
C GLU A 648 -1.64 26.01 1.55
N ASP A 649 -0.55 25.76 0.82
CA ASP A 649 -0.24 26.38 -0.48
C ASP A 649 -1.05 25.72 -1.63
N GLY A 650 -1.86 24.71 -1.34
CA GLY A 650 -2.66 23.99 -2.35
C GLY A 650 -1.82 23.18 -3.34
N ILE A 651 -0.59 22.82 -2.99
CA ILE A 651 0.24 21.93 -3.82
C ILE A 651 -0.40 20.54 -3.87
N VAL A 652 -0.95 20.08 -2.77
CA VAL A 652 -1.74 18.86 -2.66
C VAL A 652 -3.12 19.19 -2.10
N ALA A 653 -4.16 18.51 -2.59
CA ALA A 653 -5.53 18.92 -2.32
C ALA A 653 -6.04 18.45 -0.94
N THR A 654 -5.58 17.31 -0.44
CA THR A 654 -6.12 16.70 0.78
C THR A 654 -5.02 16.09 1.66
N PRO A 655 -5.25 16.00 2.99
CA PRO A 655 -4.35 15.28 3.89
C PRO A 655 -4.09 13.83 3.46
N ALA A 656 -5.12 13.14 2.97
CA ALA A 656 -5.01 11.76 2.49
C ALA A 656 -4.00 11.63 1.33
N GLU A 657 -4.07 12.52 0.34
CA GLU A 657 -3.12 12.53 -0.78
C GLU A 657 -1.70 12.87 -0.32
N ALA A 658 -1.55 13.83 0.60
CA ALA A 658 -0.25 14.20 1.16
C ALA A 658 0.42 13.02 1.86
N ASP A 659 -0.26 12.38 2.81
CA ASP A 659 0.28 11.26 3.56
C ASP A 659 0.55 10.04 2.67
N MET A 660 -0.33 9.72 1.73
CA MET A 660 -0.12 8.61 0.78
C MET A 660 1.05 8.87 -0.16
N ALA A 661 1.26 10.12 -0.60
CA ALA A 661 2.43 10.49 -1.42
C ALA A 661 3.75 10.24 -0.68
N LEU A 662 3.84 10.58 0.60
CA LEU A 662 5.05 10.35 1.39
C LEU A 662 5.29 8.86 1.66
N ILE A 663 4.24 8.08 1.91
CA ILE A 663 4.36 6.63 2.12
C ILE A 663 4.82 5.95 0.83
N TYR A 664 4.23 6.28 -0.30
CA TYR A 664 4.53 5.66 -1.59
C TYR A 664 5.79 6.23 -2.27
N GLY A 665 6.15 7.49 -2.00
CA GLY A 665 7.26 8.20 -2.63
C GLY A 665 8.59 8.08 -1.91
N ILE A 666 8.60 8.18 -0.58
CA ILE A 666 9.83 8.15 0.24
C ILE A 666 9.84 7.05 1.30
N GLY A 667 8.82 6.22 1.37
CA GLY A 667 8.74 5.14 2.36
C GLY A 667 8.53 5.64 3.79
N PHE A 668 7.77 6.73 3.98
CA PHE A 668 7.35 7.16 5.31
C PHE A 668 6.75 5.96 6.06
N PRO A 669 7.12 5.71 7.34
CA PRO A 669 6.72 4.50 8.05
C PRO A 669 5.20 4.30 8.09
N PRO A 670 4.63 3.28 7.42
CA PRO A 670 3.17 3.10 7.29
C PRO A 670 2.45 2.98 8.63
N PHE A 671 3.05 2.32 9.61
CA PHE A 671 2.45 2.17 10.95
C PHE A 671 2.31 3.49 11.73
N ARG A 672 2.92 4.59 11.23
CA ARG A 672 2.76 5.95 11.76
C ARG A 672 1.70 6.76 11.01
N GLY A 673 1.19 6.27 9.88
CA GLY A 673 0.05 6.81 9.18
C GLY A 673 0.32 7.97 8.20
N GLY A 674 1.54 8.49 8.12
CA GLY A 674 1.92 9.66 7.33
C GLY A 674 2.25 10.87 8.19
N ALA A 675 2.74 11.96 7.57
CA ALA A 675 3.23 13.13 8.29
C ALA A 675 2.12 13.90 9.03
N LEU A 676 0.98 14.08 8.40
CA LEU A 676 -0.15 14.82 9.00
C LEU A 676 -0.84 13.99 10.08
N ARG A 677 -0.99 12.69 9.85
CA ARG A 677 -1.49 11.79 10.89
C ARG A 677 -0.53 11.65 12.06
N TYR A 678 0.78 11.74 11.82
CA TYR A 678 1.79 11.76 12.87
C TYR A 678 1.67 13.03 13.75
N ILE A 679 1.39 14.18 13.15
CA ILE A 679 1.09 15.42 13.90
C ILE A 679 -0.18 15.25 14.75
N ASP A 680 -1.26 14.72 14.17
CA ASP A 680 -2.51 14.47 14.90
C ASP A 680 -2.30 13.51 16.08
N ALA A 681 -1.51 12.46 15.88
CA ALA A 681 -1.20 11.47 16.93
C ALA A 681 -0.37 12.05 18.08
N MET A 682 0.51 13.00 17.81
CA MET A 682 1.27 13.75 18.82
C MET A 682 0.37 14.77 19.55
N GLY A 683 -0.65 15.27 18.87
CA GLY A 683 -1.45 16.43 19.26
C GLY A 683 -0.87 17.72 18.67
N ILE A 684 -1.70 18.45 17.91
CA ILE A 684 -1.24 19.66 17.18
C ILE A 684 -0.62 20.70 18.13
N ALA A 685 -1.19 20.91 19.31
CA ALA A 685 -0.65 21.86 20.29
C ALA A 685 0.76 21.47 20.79
N GLU A 686 0.98 20.19 21.08
CA GLU A 686 2.30 19.70 21.48
C GLU A 686 3.30 19.76 20.33
N PHE A 687 2.87 19.44 19.11
CA PHE A 687 3.72 19.56 17.93
C PHE A 687 4.13 21.01 17.67
N VAL A 688 3.20 21.97 17.77
CA VAL A 688 3.49 23.42 17.61
C VAL A 688 4.47 23.90 18.67
N LYS A 689 4.27 23.52 19.92
CA LYS A 689 5.18 23.87 21.02
C LYS A 689 6.60 23.31 20.79
N LEU A 690 6.71 22.08 20.34
CA LEU A 690 8.01 21.44 19.99
C LEU A 690 8.67 22.20 18.82
N ALA A 691 7.91 22.51 17.79
CA ALA A 691 8.40 23.23 16.60
C ALA A 691 8.87 24.64 16.94
N GLU A 692 8.14 25.39 17.78
CA GLU A 692 8.54 26.73 18.25
C GLU A 692 9.82 26.69 19.09
N GLY A 693 9.97 25.67 19.95
CA GLY A 693 11.21 25.47 20.69
C GLY A 693 12.41 25.25 19.78
N LEU A 694 12.26 24.40 18.77
CA LEU A 694 13.31 24.16 17.77
C LEU A 694 13.54 25.39 16.86
N ALA A 695 12.50 26.13 16.51
CA ALA A 695 12.63 27.34 15.69
C ALA A 695 13.43 28.44 16.43
N ALA A 696 13.26 28.58 17.73
CA ALA A 696 14.03 29.53 18.54
C ALA A 696 15.53 29.21 18.55
N GLU A 697 15.91 27.94 18.43
CA GLU A 697 17.31 27.49 18.41
C GLU A 697 17.88 27.43 16.99
N LEU A 698 17.12 26.91 16.03
CA LEU A 698 17.62 26.48 14.71
C LEU A 698 17.06 27.32 13.54
N GLY A 699 16.14 28.20 13.81
CA GLY A 699 15.63 29.16 12.82
C GLY A 699 14.39 28.69 12.04
N PRO A 700 14.10 29.37 10.92
CA PRO A 700 12.78 29.35 10.27
C PRO A 700 12.40 28.01 9.63
N LEU A 701 13.33 27.10 9.40
CA LEU A 701 13.05 25.74 8.91
C LEU A 701 12.07 25.02 9.84
N TYR A 702 12.14 25.30 11.15
CA TYR A 702 11.32 24.70 12.19
C TYR A 702 10.11 25.54 12.61
N ALA A 703 9.93 26.72 12.02
CA ALA A 703 8.83 27.61 12.41
C ALA A 703 7.46 27.06 11.96
N PRO A 704 6.49 26.86 12.87
CA PRO A 704 5.14 26.48 12.48
C PRO A 704 4.44 27.62 11.72
N THR A 705 3.49 27.26 10.86
CA THR A 705 2.67 28.25 10.14
C THR A 705 1.64 28.87 11.08
N ASP A 706 1.13 30.06 10.72
CA ASP A 706 0.10 30.72 11.50
C ASP A 706 -1.21 29.91 11.52
N LYS A 707 -1.53 29.26 10.40
CA LYS A 707 -2.70 28.38 10.31
C LYS A 707 -2.56 27.15 11.22
N LEU A 708 -1.38 26.55 11.29
CA LEU A 708 -1.13 25.43 12.20
C LEU A 708 -1.23 25.86 13.68
N ARG A 709 -0.77 27.07 14.03
CA ARG A 709 -0.97 27.66 15.37
C ARG A 709 -2.44 27.86 15.68
N GLN A 710 -3.21 28.34 14.71
CA GLN A 710 -4.66 28.51 14.86
C GLN A 710 -5.36 27.17 15.06
N MET A 711 -5.00 26.14 14.28
CA MET A 711 -5.51 24.77 14.49
C MET A 711 -5.21 24.25 15.91
N ALA A 712 -4.00 24.51 16.42
CA ALA A 712 -3.64 24.17 17.80
C ALA A 712 -4.53 24.86 18.84
N GLN A 713 -4.81 26.16 18.66
CA GLN A 713 -5.67 26.94 19.56
C GLN A 713 -7.13 26.45 19.53
N ASN A 714 -7.62 26.04 18.37
CA ASN A 714 -8.98 25.56 18.16
C ASN A 714 -9.15 24.07 18.46
N ASN A 715 -8.08 23.36 18.82
CA ASN A 715 -8.07 21.91 19.00
C ASN A 715 -8.58 21.14 17.76
N GLU A 716 -8.23 21.64 16.58
CA GLU A 716 -8.54 21.00 15.29
C GLU A 716 -7.57 19.86 14.98
N GLN A 717 -7.91 19.00 14.00
CA GLN A 717 -7.09 17.90 13.50
C GLN A 717 -7.11 17.88 11.97
N PHE A 718 -6.09 17.31 11.33
CA PHE A 718 -6.08 17.10 9.88
C PHE A 718 -7.08 16.01 9.47
N TYR A 719 -7.26 15.02 10.32
CA TYR A 719 -8.24 13.93 10.17
C TYR A 719 -9.29 14.07 11.27
N SER A 720 -10.30 14.92 11.05
CA SER A 720 -11.42 15.04 11.99
C SER A 720 -12.22 13.75 12.03
N ARG A 721 -12.62 13.33 13.22
CA ARG A 721 -13.41 12.10 13.45
C ARG A 721 -14.76 12.12 12.74
N ASP A 722 -15.33 13.32 12.52
CA ASP A 722 -16.62 13.52 11.84
C ASP A 722 -16.51 13.51 10.30
N ASN A 723 -15.32 13.71 9.72
CA ASN A 723 -15.13 13.86 8.27
C ASN A 723 -14.66 12.57 7.57
N SER A 724 -14.55 11.44 8.23
CA SER A 724 -14.19 10.17 7.60
C SER A 724 -15.20 9.70 6.53
N ALA A 725 -16.41 10.25 6.52
CA ALA A 725 -17.49 9.89 5.59
C ALA A 725 -17.75 10.92 4.46
N THR A 726 -17.21 12.15 4.53
CA THR A 726 -17.62 13.26 3.63
C THR A 726 -16.56 13.74 2.63
N GLN A 727 -15.32 13.24 2.67
CA GLN A 727 -14.30 13.57 1.66
C GLN A 727 -14.14 12.49 0.56
N ALA A 728 -15.11 11.64 0.36
CA ALA A 728 -15.13 10.62 -0.69
C ALA A 728 -15.88 11.10 -1.96
#